data_2f3a110a54797a16103fb8a790beb86a
#
_entry.id   2f3a110a54797a16103fb8a790beb86a
#
_cell.length_a   1.000
_cell.length_b   1.000
_cell.length_c   1.000
_cell.angle_alpha   90.00
_cell.angle_beta   90.00
_cell.angle_gamma   90.00
#
_symmetry.space_group_name_H-M   'P 1'
#
loop_
_entity.id
_entity.type
_entity.pdbx_description
1 polymer ?
#
loop_
_entity_poly.entity_id
_entity_poly.type
_entity_poly.pdbx_seq_one_letter_code
_entity_poly.pdbx_strand_id
1 'polypeptide(L)'
;MEKYCLHKKYLVFCFLICFIFIFSCQEKLPTVIVENINKLPETVDFNFHVKPILSDKCFACHGPDSKKRKANLRLDIDKRAISKTNEETLTIKDIKSSLIDRLTSDDPAMKMPPPDFHLSLDNKEIATIIKWIGQGAEYHPHWSFSTPVVKQLTSEDKSQWSGNGIDYFIKKKLEKIGVNPAIKASPQTLIRRLSFSLKGLPPSLIEVDKFINSPSSGAYKSLIDKYLNSPRYGELMANIWMDVARYADSDGYLDDKHRDFSPWRDWVIKAFNDNMTYDKFVTHQLAGDLIKDADQESIKATAFNRLHKKNSEAGIIFEEYRSEYVADRTITFGSAFLGMTLECARCHDHKYDPISQKNFYELASFFNNTFEIGSAVYGPGQSPGPSLLLTSKKEQEVIKYIEEELESKQKEIKVEKKSSNKLFESWWSEPKKAISEIIKHTENGLVAYYPFDNFYPQANGKNFKSTAGLKGLKPASIKEPQVKKGWKNQGLFVNEFTEMALPKNVGRFDQTDPFSLSFSMFPDGQYEDAMVFGHCEQIRIGLKGYSLFLNKNKLKFIIARSWPQNAIEIETESTIPSGKWTSITITYDGKGLASGLNLFVNGEKAPVKRSGDQLYKSILFNPNIHTYGFDGFRIGPQHKFKTYLKGGFDELKIYSKVLTEIEIAYLNDETFFDRLKKEKVYVNFKPLFRDFFVENLDNKIKKLENDFNRLRKNLTKVIDPIPELMVMGDRSEARPTHVLNRGVYSEPREEVFPNTPEAILNFDSKLPKNRLGLAQWLFDKKNPLTARVFVNRIWQMHFGKGLTSTTDDLGSQGALPNYPELLDWLS
;
A
#
# COMPACT_ATOMS: atom_id res chain seq x y z
N MET A 1 38.05 -12.13 94.46
CA MET A 1 38.27 -11.26 93.29
C MET A 1 38.85 -11.93 92.04
N GLU A 2 39.38 -13.07 92.12
CA GLU A 2 40.01 -13.80 90.96
C GLU A 2 39.01 -14.57 90.06
N LYS A 3 37.88 -14.98 90.54
CA LYS A 3 36.91 -15.70 89.71
C LYS A 3 36.14 -14.82 88.72
N TYR A 4 36.07 -13.50 88.96
CA TYR A 4 35.39 -12.55 88.09
C TYR A 4 36.26 -12.06 86.89
N CYS A 5 37.54 -12.19 86.97
CA CYS A 5 38.44 -11.76 85.90
C CYS A 5 38.59 -12.81 84.75
N LEU A 6 38.40 -14.09 85.03
CA LEU A 6 38.49 -15.17 84.04
C LEU A 6 37.25 -15.19 83.07
N HIS A 7 36.08 -14.95 83.63
CA HIS A 7 34.85 -14.94 82.81
C HIS A 7 34.81 -13.79 81.81
N LYS A 8 35.34 -12.62 82.12
CA LYS A 8 35.45 -11.48 81.24
C LYS A 8 36.42 -11.67 80.08
N LYS A 9 37.52 -12.38 80.30
CA LYS A 9 38.52 -12.76 79.28
C LYS A 9 37.97 -13.79 78.29
N TYR A 10 37.18 -14.76 78.76
CA TYR A 10 36.51 -15.73 77.85
C TYR A 10 35.36 -15.12 77.03
N LEU A 11 34.61 -14.21 77.59
CA LEU A 11 33.56 -13.51 76.88
C LEU A 11 34.11 -12.59 75.79
N VAL A 12 35.22 -11.86 76.03
CA VAL A 12 35.91 -11.02 75.04
C VAL A 12 36.54 -11.86 73.92
N PHE A 13 37.10 -13.05 74.27
CA PHE A 13 37.71 -13.97 73.34
C PHE A 13 36.64 -14.66 72.44
N CYS A 14 35.51 -15.07 72.99
CA CYS A 14 34.39 -15.57 72.24
C CYS A 14 33.75 -14.49 71.32
N PHE A 15 33.64 -13.22 71.79
CA PHE A 15 33.19 -12.11 70.98
C PHE A 15 34.16 -11.78 69.84
N LEU A 16 35.48 -11.86 70.06
CA LEU A 16 36.48 -11.67 69.00
C LEU A 16 36.46 -12.82 67.98
N ILE A 17 36.26 -14.07 68.42
CA ILE A 17 36.12 -15.21 67.46
C ILE A 17 34.82 -15.16 66.70
N CYS A 18 33.67 -14.77 67.30
CA CYS A 18 32.41 -14.51 66.57
C CYS A 18 32.54 -13.35 65.63
N PHE A 19 33.29 -12.28 65.95
CA PHE A 19 33.51 -11.15 65.01
C PHE A 19 34.44 -11.55 63.87
N ILE A 20 35.38 -12.48 64.02
CA ILE A 20 36.24 -13.01 62.96
C ILE A 20 35.45 -13.95 62.04
N PHE A 21 34.41 -14.66 62.51
CA PHE A 21 33.56 -15.52 61.66
C PHE A 21 32.48 -14.77 60.94
N ILE A 22 32.10 -13.54 61.31
CA ILE A 22 31.12 -12.71 60.63
C ILE A 22 31.72 -12.01 59.42
N PHE A 23 33.03 -11.91 59.28
CA PHE A 23 33.72 -11.32 58.14
C PHE A 23 34.20 -12.30 57.05
N SER A 24 33.85 -13.59 57.11
CA SER A 24 34.47 -14.64 56.31
C SER A 24 33.44 -15.37 55.36
N CYS A 25 32.43 -14.71 54.86
CA CYS A 25 31.62 -15.26 53.79
C CYS A 25 31.31 -14.18 52.75
N GLN A 26 32.32 -13.51 52.21
CA GLN A 26 32.25 -12.97 50.88
C GLN A 26 32.78 -14.06 49.95
N GLU A 27 31.91 -14.69 49.15
CA GLU A 27 32.31 -15.53 48.03
C GLU A 27 33.23 -14.71 47.14
N LYS A 28 34.54 -15.09 47.13
CA LYS A 28 35.52 -14.40 46.28
C LYS A 28 35.22 -14.74 44.82
N LEU A 29 34.95 -13.72 44.01
CA LEU A 29 34.89 -13.91 42.58
C LEU A 29 36.11 -14.67 42.04
N PRO A 30 35.97 -15.53 41.03
CA PRO A 30 37.09 -16.23 40.39
C PRO A 30 38.20 -15.25 39.98
N THR A 31 39.44 -15.59 40.23
CA THR A 31 40.61 -14.73 39.98
C THR A 31 40.64 -14.18 38.53
N VAL A 32 40.30 -15.05 37.55
CA VAL A 32 40.23 -14.66 36.13
C VAL A 32 39.19 -13.54 35.87
N ILE A 33 38.07 -13.57 36.60
CA ILE A 33 37.05 -12.51 36.45
C ILE A 33 37.55 -11.19 37.05
N VAL A 34 38.20 -11.22 38.21
CA VAL A 34 38.80 -10.03 38.86
C VAL A 34 39.85 -9.37 37.95
N GLU A 35 40.73 -10.20 37.34
CA GLU A 35 41.71 -9.69 36.35
C GLU A 35 41.07 -9.00 35.15
N ASN A 36 39.98 -9.55 34.66
CA ASN A 36 39.24 -8.94 33.56
C ASN A 36 38.53 -7.65 33.99
N ILE A 37 37.94 -7.57 35.20
CA ILE A 37 37.37 -6.33 35.77
C ILE A 37 38.39 -5.21 35.77
N ASN A 38 39.66 -5.48 36.14
CA ASN A 38 40.73 -4.49 36.19
C ASN A 38 41.17 -3.96 34.80
N LYS A 39 40.92 -4.74 33.76
CA LYS A 39 41.23 -4.34 32.35
C LYS A 39 40.10 -3.55 31.70
N LEU A 40 38.90 -3.48 32.30
CA LEU A 40 37.77 -2.74 31.77
C LEU A 40 37.93 -1.23 32.03
N PRO A 41 37.27 -0.35 31.19
CA PRO A 41 37.18 1.08 31.44
C PRO A 41 36.75 1.38 32.88
N GLU A 42 37.16 2.52 33.42
CA GLU A 42 36.80 2.95 34.79
C GLU A 42 35.26 2.94 34.94
N THR A 43 34.56 3.50 33.99
CA THR A 43 33.09 3.46 33.91
C THR A 43 32.66 2.53 32.78
N VAL A 44 31.79 1.56 33.11
CA VAL A 44 31.14 0.66 32.14
C VAL A 44 29.84 1.30 31.71
N ASP A 45 29.75 1.69 30.41
CA ASP A 45 28.54 2.24 29.80
C ASP A 45 27.54 1.13 29.50
N PHE A 46 26.26 1.38 29.86
CA PHE A 46 25.20 0.37 29.66
C PHE A 46 24.99 0.05 28.16
N ASN A 47 24.84 1.08 27.31
CA ASN A 47 24.52 0.87 25.91
C ASN A 47 25.67 0.27 25.10
N PHE A 48 26.93 0.63 25.42
CA PHE A 48 28.10 0.23 24.63
C PHE A 48 28.80 -1.03 25.15
N HIS A 49 28.67 -1.35 26.44
CA HIS A 49 29.39 -2.48 27.02
C HIS A 49 28.47 -3.59 27.52
N VAL A 50 27.31 -3.26 28.13
CA VAL A 50 26.45 -4.22 28.83
C VAL A 50 25.30 -4.70 27.94
N LYS A 51 24.56 -3.77 27.34
CA LYS A 51 23.38 -4.10 26.58
C LYS A 51 23.62 -5.04 25.37
N PRO A 52 24.73 -4.94 24.63
CA PRO A 52 25.06 -5.92 23.58
C PRO A 52 25.16 -7.33 24.10
N ILE A 53 25.79 -7.52 25.29
CA ILE A 53 25.92 -8.84 25.94
C ILE A 53 24.53 -9.36 26.37
N LEU A 54 23.74 -8.51 27.03
CA LEU A 54 22.39 -8.89 27.48
C LEU A 54 21.48 -9.21 26.28
N SER A 55 21.55 -8.42 25.21
CA SER A 55 20.76 -8.62 23.98
C SER A 55 21.10 -9.96 23.33
N ASP A 56 22.36 -10.26 23.14
CA ASP A 56 22.82 -11.48 22.47
C ASP A 56 22.60 -12.75 23.33
N LYS A 57 22.91 -12.70 24.61
CA LYS A 57 22.96 -13.87 25.49
C LYS A 57 21.73 -14.07 26.38
N CYS A 58 20.95 -13.02 26.67
CA CYS A 58 19.92 -13.06 27.71
C CYS A 58 18.51 -12.74 27.18
N PHE A 59 18.33 -11.80 26.21
CA PHE A 59 17.01 -11.34 25.81
C PHE A 59 16.18 -12.40 25.06
N ALA A 60 16.81 -13.45 24.53
CA ALA A 60 16.07 -14.58 23.97
C ALA A 60 15.10 -15.23 24.96
N CYS A 61 15.47 -15.21 26.27
CA CYS A 61 14.67 -15.76 27.37
C CYS A 61 14.21 -14.70 28.40
N HIS A 62 14.85 -13.55 28.46
CA HIS A 62 14.62 -12.51 29.47
C HIS A 62 14.44 -11.12 28.83
N GLY A 63 13.93 -11.07 27.62
CA GLY A 63 13.73 -9.86 26.83
C GLY A 63 12.26 -9.44 26.68
N PRO A 64 11.94 -8.59 25.68
CA PRO A 64 10.61 -8.03 25.46
C PRO A 64 9.55 -9.06 25.07
N ASP A 65 9.90 -10.16 24.39
CA ASP A 65 8.93 -11.17 23.96
C ASP A 65 8.27 -11.89 25.13
N SER A 66 7.04 -11.53 25.45
CA SER A 66 6.28 -12.06 26.57
C SER A 66 5.99 -13.56 26.45
N LYS A 67 5.91 -14.10 25.22
CA LYS A 67 5.56 -15.52 24.99
C LYS A 67 6.73 -16.47 25.24
N LYS A 68 7.97 -15.99 25.07
CA LYS A 68 9.19 -16.79 25.29
C LYS A 68 9.88 -16.49 26.60
N ARG A 69 9.39 -15.51 27.36
CA ARG A 69 10.00 -15.08 28.62
C ARG A 69 9.99 -16.18 29.65
N LYS A 70 11.16 -16.44 30.24
CA LYS A 70 11.35 -17.41 31.33
C LYS A 70 11.35 -16.70 32.67
N ALA A 71 10.84 -17.40 33.71
CA ALA A 71 10.79 -16.94 35.10
C ALA A 71 10.17 -15.51 35.26
N ASN A 72 9.38 -15.05 34.33
CA ASN A 72 8.82 -13.69 34.29
C ASN A 72 9.89 -12.57 34.49
N LEU A 73 11.15 -12.87 34.23
CA LEU A 73 12.28 -11.94 34.40
C LEU A 73 12.50 -11.12 33.15
N ARG A 74 12.62 -9.78 33.26
CA ARG A 74 13.00 -8.85 32.21
C ARG A 74 14.35 -8.23 32.54
N LEU A 75 15.30 -8.38 31.61
CA LEU A 75 16.63 -7.75 31.66
C LEU A 75 16.79 -6.63 30.65
N ASP A 76 15.77 -6.36 29.88
CA ASP A 76 15.72 -5.31 28.84
C ASP A 76 15.22 -3.96 29.37
N ILE A 77 14.62 -3.89 30.55
CA ILE A 77 14.07 -2.70 31.19
C ILE A 77 14.54 -2.54 32.65
N ASP A 78 14.55 -1.29 33.12
CA ASP A 78 14.82 -0.96 34.52
C ASP A 78 13.64 -1.39 35.41
N LYS A 79 13.87 -2.31 36.32
CA LYS A 79 12.86 -2.78 37.27
C LYS A 79 12.31 -1.70 38.21
N ARG A 80 13.04 -0.60 38.43
CA ARG A 80 12.53 0.56 39.14
C ARG A 80 11.33 1.22 38.45
N ALA A 81 11.21 1.07 37.14
CA ALA A 81 10.06 1.55 36.36
C ALA A 81 8.84 0.61 36.49
N ILE A 82 9.03 -0.67 36.82
CA ILE A 82 7.97 -1.68 36.92
C ILE A 82 7.28 -1.69 38.28
N SER A 83 7.95 -1.22 39.36
CA SER A 83 7.43 -1.25 40.73
C SER A 83 6.17 -0.40 40.98
N LYS A 84 5.58 0.18 39.93
CA LYS A 84 4.27 0.87 39.97
C LYS A 84 3.07 -0.08 39.75
N THR A 85 3.29 -1.35 39.48
CA THR A 85 2.24 -2.37 39.35
C THR A 85 2.45 -3.46 40.39
N ASN A 86 1.42 -3.67 41.21
CA ASN A 86 1.32 -4.53 42.39
C ASN A 86 1.73 -6.01 42.14
N GLU A 87 3.03 -6.36 42.18
CA GLU A 87 3.49 -7.73 42.37
C GLU A 87 4.78 -7.73 43.20
N GLU A 88 4.93 -8.73 44.08
CA GLU A 88 5.92 -8.85 45.14
C GLU A 88 7.34 -8.41 44.73
N THR A 89 7.86 -7.45 45.47
CA THR A 89 9.10 -6.73 45.22
C THR A 89 10.32 -7.59 45.62
N LEU A 90 10.94 -8.23 44.64
CA LEU A 90 12.36 -8.59 44.76
C LEU A 90 13.16 -7.29 44.79
N THR A 91 13.93 -7.02 45.82
CA THR A 91 14.75 -5.81 45.92
C THR A 91 15.91 -5.88 44.92
N ILE A 92 16.38 -4.71 44.42
CA ILE A 92 17.54 -4.61 43.52
C ILE A 92 18.76 -5.34 44.07
N LYS A 93 18.91 -5.42 45.40
CA LYS A 93 19.98 -6.12 46.09
C LYS A 93 19.89 -7.64 45.90
N ASP A 94 18.68 -8.21 45.96
CA ASP A 94 18.45 -9.65 45.84
C ASP A 94 18.70 -10.14 44.41
N ILE A 95 18.37 -9.32 43.42
CA ILE A 95 18.59 -9.62 41.98
C ILE A 95 20.08 -9.52 41.66
N LYS A 96 20.78 -8.54 42.22
CA LYS A 96 22.23 -8.34 42.00
C LYS A 96 23.06 -9.52 42.42
N SER A 97 22.84 -10.02 43.66
CA SER A 97 23.55 -11.22 44.16
C SER A 97 23.17 -12.46 43.38
N SER A 98 21.89 -12.74 43.19
CA SER A 98 21.41 -13.91 42.45
C SER A 98 21.86 -13.94 40.98
N LEU A 99 21.99 -12.79 40.28
CA LEU A 99 22.50 -12.76 38.92
C LEU A 99 23.99 -13.08 38.87
N ILE A 100 24.80 -12.51 39.76
CA ILE A 100 26.25 -12.80 39.85
C ILE A 100 26.48 -14.28 40.14
N ASP A 101 25.74 -14.86 41.11
CA ASP A 101 25.84 -16.25 41.46
C ASP A 101 25.56 -17.18 40.28
N ARG A 102 24.53 -16.85 39.47
CA ARG A 102 24.18 -17.60 38.27
C ARG A 102 25.19 -17.45 37.12
N LEU A 103 25.81 -16.28 36.98
CA LEU A 103 26.82 -16.02 35.93
C LEU A 103 28.15 -16.74 36.24
N THR A 104 28.48 -16.94 37.55
CA THR A 104 29.73 -17.53 38.02
C THR A 104 29.60 -18.98 38.47
N SER A 105 28.39 -19.56 38.48
CA SER A 105 28.12 -20.92 38.93
C SER A 105 28.69 -21.95 37.96
N ASP A 106 29.31 -23.01 38.54
CA ASP A 106 29.71 -24.22 37.83
C ASP A 106 28.61 -25.29 37.81
N ASP A 107 27.55 -25.13 38.61
CA ASP A 107 26.40 -26.02 38.61
C ASP A 107 25.53 -25.80 37.34
N PRO A 108 25.38 -26.80 36.47
CA PRO A 108 24.58 -26.72 35.26
C PRO A 108 23.11 -26.30 35.49
N ALA A 109 22.54 -26.60 36.65
CA ALA A 109 21.17 -26.26 37.02
C ALA A 109 21.01 -24.78 37.43
N MET A 110 22.06 -24.13 37.82
CA MET A 110 22.09 -22.74 38.29
C MET A 110 22.64 -21.79 37.23
N LYS A 111 23.53 -22.28 36.36
CA LYS A 111 24.32 -21.49 35.44
C LYS A 111 23.44 -20.76 34.41
N MET A 112 23.74 -19.47 34.14
CA MET A 112 23.14 -18.68 33.11
C MET A 112 24.18 -18.04 32.16
N PRO A 113 24.00 -18.14 30.83
CA PRO A 113 22.99 -18.93 30.11
C PRO A 113 23.09 -20.41 30.39
N PRO A 114 21.99 -21.20 30.32
CA PRO A 114 21.99 -22.64 30.52
C PRO A 114 22.97 -23.33 29.55
N PRO A 115 23.64 -24.45 29.94
CA PRO A 115 24.63 -25.15 29.12
C PRO A 115 24.10 -25.65 27.76
N ASP A 116 22.80 -25.89 27.64
CA ASP A 116 22.11 -26.29 26.41
C ASP A 116 21.80 -25.09 25.49
N PHE A 117 22.04 -23.86 25.94
CA PHE A 117 21.91 -22.66 25.11
C PHE A 117 23.18 -22.51 24.26
N HIS A 118 23.00 -22.29 22.95
CA HIS A 118 24.07 -22.27 21.94
C HIS A 118 25.13 -21.18 22.14
N LEU A 119 24.86 -20.17 22.97
CA LEU A 119 25.75 -19.03 23.23
C LEU A 119 26.12 -18.96 24.71
N SER A 120 27.40 -19.09 25.01
CA SER A 120 27.97 -18.92 26.36
C SER A 120 28.56 -17.52 26.56
N LEU A 121 28.69 -17.10 27.81
CA LEU A 121 29.43 -15.88 28.17
C LEU A 121 30.93 -16.20 28.34
N ASP A 122 31.79 -15.33 27.86
CA ASP A 122 33.21 -15.35 28.16
C ASP A 122 33.53 -14.61 29.49
N ASN A 123 34.74 -14.75 29.97
CA ASN A 123 35.15 -14.16 31.23
C ASN A 123 35.14 -12.62 31.21
N LYS A 124 35.38 -12.01 30.07
CA LYS A 124 35.32 -10.55 29.90
C LYS A 124 33.89 -10.04 29.91
N GLU A 125 32.98 -10.78 29.28
CA GLU A 125 31.54 -10.47 29.30
C GLU A 125 30.94 -10.56 30.70
N ILE A 126 31.29 -11.63 31.42
CA ILE A 126 30.91 -11.81 32.85
C ILE A 126 31.46 -10.65 33.70
N ALA A 127 32.75 -10.34 33.55
CA ALA A 127 33.40 -9.23 34.27
C ALA A 127 32.74 -7.89 33.98
N THR A 128 32.29 -7.67 32.72
CA THR A 128 31.60 -6.45 32.30
C THR A 128 30.25 -6.28 33.00
N ILE A 129 29.45 -7.36 33.05
CA ILE A 129 28.15 -7.35 33.74
C ILE A 129 28.36 -7.14 35.24
N ILE A 130 29.32 -7.83 35.86
CA ILE A 130 29.62 -7.70 37.30
C ILE A 130 30.07 -6.29 37.66
N LYS A 131 30.97 -5.69 36.85
CA LYS A 131 31.41 -4.31 37.06
C LYS A 131 30.26 -3.30 36.94
N TRP A 132 29.39 -3.48 35.98
CA TRP A 132 28.18 -2.64 35.83
C TRP A 132 27.23 -2.76 37.03
N ILE A 133 27.02 -4.02 37.52
CA ILE A 133 26.23 -4.24 38.75
C ILE A 133 26.86 -3.51 39.93
N GLY A 134 28.19 -3.57 40.05
CA GLY A 134 28.94 -2.87 41.09
C GLY A 134 28.84 -1.34 41.01
N GLN A 135 28.68 -0.81 39.83
CA GLN A 135 28.48 0.64 39.56
C GLN A 135 27.02 1.12 39.72
N GLY A 136 26.10 0.26 40.19
CA GLY A 136 24.72 0.65 40.46
C GLY A 136 23.69 -0.01 39.55
N ALA A 137 24.10 -0.69 38.49
CA ALA A 137 23.24 -1.29 37.47
C ALA A 137 22.22 -0.30 36.86
N GLU A 138 22.72 0.88 36.46
CA GLU A 138 21.88 1.89 35.83
C GLU A 138 21.54 1.48 34.40
N TYR A 139 20.24 1.50 34.11
CA TYR A 139 19.70 1.26 32.78
C TYR A 139 19.53 2.59 32.04
N HIS A 140 20.02 2.64 30.80
CA HIS A 140 19.75 3.76 29.90
C HIS A 140 18.93 3.29 28.72
N PRO A 141 18.04 4.12 28.18
CA PRO A 141 17.38 3.83 26.88
C PRO A 141 18.43 3.43 25.85
N HIS A 142 18.07 2.56 24.91
CA HIS A 142 19.02 2.21 23.83
C HIS A 142 19.48 3.48 23.12
N TRP A 143 20.76 3.56 22.78
CA TRP A 143 21.36 4.77 22.21
C TRP A 143 20.58 5.30 20.99
N SER A 144 20.05 4.38 20.15
CA SER A 144 19.31 4.75 18.96
C SER A 144 17.91 5.32 19.25
N PHE A 145 17.32 5.00 20.41
CA PHE A 145 16.01 5.50 20.83
C PHE A 145 16.08 6.76 21.70
N SER A 146 17.30 7.24 21.96
CA SER A 146 17.51 8.49 22.68
C SER A 146 17.68 9.63 21.69
N THR A 147 17.08 10.79 21.96
CA THR A 147 17.26 11.99 21.12
C THR A 147 18.76 12.31 20.97
N PRO A 148 19.24 12.63 19.74
CA PRO A 148 20.63 12.98 19.53
C PRO A 148 21.10 14.12 20.43
N VAL A 149 22.27 13.96 21.05
CA VAL A 149 22.88 15.00 21.89
C VAL A 149 23.94 15.72 21.09
N VAL A 150 23.63 16.92 20.65
CA VAL A 150 24.55 17.73 19.83
C VAL A 150 25.60 18.38 20.71
N LYS A 151 26.85 17.96 20.60
CA LYS A 151 27.96 18.60 21.25
C LYS A 151 28.25 19.96 20.59
N GLN A 152 28.21 21.04 21.39
CA GLN A 152 28.65 22.35 20.92
C GLN A 152 30.17 22.40 20.81
N LEU A 153 30.69 22.56 19.57
CA LEU A 153 32.13 22.69 19.35
C LEU A 153 32.55 24.15 19.41
N THR A 154 33.57 24.45 20.21
CA THR A 154 34.18 25.77 20.29
C THR A 154 35.04 26.08 19.05
N SER A 155 35.45 27.33 18.88
CA SER A 155 36.38 27.72 17.83
C SER A 155 37.75 27.05 17.99
N GLU A 156 38.16 26.79 19.22
CA GLU A 156 39.39 26.07 19.58
C GLU A 156 39.30 24.59 19.18
N ASP A 157 38.17 23.93 19.47
CA ASP A 157 37.93 22.55 19.04
C ASP A 157 38.04 22.39 17.51
N LYS A 158 37.56 23.39 16.72
CA LYS A 158 37.58 23.39 15.26
C LYS A 158 38.95 23.73 14.67
N SER A 159 39.79 24.48 15.39
CA SER A 159 41.05 24.97 14.87
C SER A 159 42.21 23.96 14.88
N GLN A 160 42.07 22.83 15.57
CA GLN A 160 43.17 21.93 15.91
C GLN A 160 43.77 21.10 14.76
N TRP A 161 43.08 20.93 13.63
CA TRP A 161 43.60 20.13 12.50
C TRP A 161 43.24 20.74 11.16
N SER A 162 41.97 20.66 10.73
CA SER A 162 41.54 21.11 9.41
C SER A 162 40.42 22.18 9.46
N GLY A 163 39.98 22.57 10.64
CA GLY A 163 38.98 23.61 10.85
C GLY A 163 37.52 23.15 10.68
N ASN A 164 37.26 21.83 10.57
CA ASN A 164 35.91 21.31 10.49
C ASN A 164 35.54 20.39 11.68
N GLY A 165 34.24 20.26 11.99
CA GLY A 165 33.78 19.51 13.13
C GLY A 165 34.00 18.00 13.01
N ILE A 166 33.97 17.40 11.80
CA ILE A 166 34.21 15.98 11.58
C ILE A 166 35.62 15.63 12.05
N ASP A 167 36.64 16.43 11.64
CA ASP A 167 38.04 16.16 11.97
C ASP A 167 38.30 16.22 13.46
N TYR A 168 37.58 17.04 14.21
CA TYR A 168 37.65 17.07 15.68
C TYR A 168 37.38 15.69 16.27
N PHE A 169 36.26 15.04 15.91
CA PHE A 169 35.91 13.73 16.45
C PHE A 169 36.87 12.64 15.99
N ILE A 170 37.33 12.72 14.74
CA ILE A 170 38.30 11.75 14.20
C ILE A 170 39.63 11.89 14.92
N LYS A 171 40.16 13.12 15.10
CA LYS A 171 41.41 13.39 15.79
C LYS A 171 41.36 12.88 17.24
N LYS A 172 40.32 13.20 17.99
CA LYS A 172 40.13 12.75 19.36
C LYS A 172 40.26 11.22 19.51
N LYS A 173 39.73 10.47 18.51
CA LYS A 173 39.87 9.00 18.52
C LYS A 173 41.27 8.54 18.14
N LEU A 174 41.92 9.18 17.15
CA LEU A 174 43.30 8.88 16.76
C LEU A 174 44.26 9.07 17.93
N GLU A 175 44.12 10.19 18.66
CA GLU A 175 44.92 10.49 19.87
C GLU A 175 44.75 9.40 20.94
N LYS A 176 43.49 8.97 21.18
CA LYS A 176 43.19 7.91 22.14
C LYS A 176 43.87 6.58 21.82
N ILE A 177 44.11 6.27 20.57
CA ILE A 177 44.79 5.05 20.11
C ILE A 177 46.28 5.27 19.75
N GLY A 178 46.80 6.46 19.97
CA GLY A 178 48.23 6.80 19.72
C GLY A 178 48.60 6.83 18.24
N VAL A 179 47.67 7.14 17.32
CA VAL A 179 47.90 7.15 15.88
C VAL A 179 47.80 8.59 15.36
N ASN A 180 48.78 9.00 14.53
CA ASN A 180 48.73 10.28 13.86
C ASN A 180 47.89 10.26 12.60
N PRO A 181 47.26 11.42 12.20
CA PRO A 181 46.63 11.54 10.90
C PRO A 181 47.59 11.23 9.74
N ALA A 182 47.06 10.59 8.69
CA ALA A 182 47.84 10.38 7.46
C ALA A 182 48.25 11.69 6.78
N ILE A 183 49.34 11.70 6.03
CA ILE A 183 49.76 12.85 5.21
C ILE A 183 48.67 13.16 4.15
N LYS A 184 48.62 14.43 3.73
CA LYS A 184 47.68 14.86 2.70
C LYS A 184 47.92 14.10 1.39
N ALA A 185 46.81 13.60 0.80
CA ALA A 185 46.85 12.88 -0.46
C ALA A 185 47.34 13.77 -1.63
N SER A 186 47.99 13.15 -2.64
CA SER A 186 48.43 13.89 -3.85
C SER A 186 47.21 14.47 -4.61
N PRO A 187 47.42 15.54 -5.43
CA PRO A 187 46.34 16.10 -6.24
C PRO A 187 45.66 15.09 -7.13
N GLN A 188 46.37 14.12 -7.72
CA GLN A 188 45.82 13.04 -8.53
C GLN A 188 44.89 12.17 -7.72
N THR A 189 45.27 11.78 -6.51
CA THR A 189 44.46 10.98 -5.60
C THR A 189 43.22 11.74 -5.14
N LEU A 190 43.37 13.03 -4.84
CA LEU A 190 42.25 13.89 -4.39
C LEU A 190 41.18 14.02 -5.46
N ILE A 191 41.56 14.40 -6.70
CA ILE A 191 40.56 14.55 -7.79
C ILE A 191 39.89 13.21 -8.13
N ARG A 192 40.62 12.10 -8.13
CA ARG A 192 40.08 10.78 -8.37
C ARG A 192 39.05 10.38 -7.30
N ARG A 193 39.41 10.51 -6.01
CA ARG A 193 38.51 10.22 -4.89
C ARG A 193 37.26 11.07 -4.94
N LEU A 194 37.40 12.37 -5.15
CA LEU A 194 36.29 13.31 -5.24
C LEU A 194 35.34 12.96 -6.38
N SER A 195 35.89 12.59 -7.55
CA SER A 195 35.11 12.24 -8.73
C SER A 195 34.25 10.98 -8.48
N PHE A 196 34.85 9.95 -7.88
CA PHE A 196 34.10 8.75 -7.52
C PHE A 196 33.07 9.01 -6.41
N SER A 197 33.41 9.80 -5.39
CA SER A 197 32.48 10.14 -4.29
C SER A 197 31.27 10.96 -4.73
N LEU A 198 31.40 11.82 -5.76
CA LEU A 198 30.33 12.74 -6.17
C LEU A 198 29.69 12.41 -7.52
N LYS A 199 30.37 11.66 -8.39
CA LYS A 199 29.84 11.29 -9.72
C LYS A 199 29.73 9.79 -9.95
N GLY A 200 30.37 8.96 -9.11
CA GLY A 200 30.49 7.51 -9.35
C GLY A 200 31.39 7.15 -10.54
N LEU A 201 32.06 8.11 -11.15
CA LEU A 201 32.84 7.97 -12.39
C LEU A 201 34.25 8.55 -12.22
N PRO A 202 35.26 8.07 -12.98
CA PRO A 202 36.59 8.70 -12.97
C PRO A 202 36.53 10.14 -13.51
N PRO A 203 37.47 11.01 -13.11
CA PRO A 203 37.62 12.34 -13.74
C PRO A 203 38.14 12.17 -15.18
N SER A 204 37.80 13.11 -16.06
CA SER A 204 38.43 13.19 -17.40
C SER A 204 39.92 13.56 -17.30
N LEU A 205 40.71 13.15 -18.30
CA LEU A 205 42.14 13.50 -18.35
C LEU A 205 42.35 15.03 -18.31
N ILE A 206 41.51 15.77 -19.02
CA ILE A 206 41.55 17.25 -19.04
C ILE A 206 41.34 17.83 -17.63
N GLU A 207 40.39 17.28 -16.87
CA GLU A 207 40.15 17.71 -15.48
C GLU A 207 41.33 17.39 -14.58
N VAL A 208 41.95 16.23 -14.76
CA VAL A 208 43.12 15.79 -14.00
C VAL A 208 44.29 16.75 -14.27
N ASP A 209 44.64 17.00 -15.54
CA ASP A 209 45.74 17.86 -15.93
C ASP A 209 45.54 19.32 -15.43
N LYS A 210 44.32 19.84 -15.59
CA LYS A 210 44.00 21.19 -15.09
C LYS A 210 44.18 21.31 -13.55
N PHE A 211 43.74 20.29 -12.80
CA PHE A 211 43.79 20.30 -11.34
C PHE A 211 45.24 20.11 -10.83
N ILE A 212 46.03 19.24 -11.46
CA ILE A 212 47.43 18.97 -11.09
C ILE A 212 48.29 20.18 -11.32
N ASN A 213 48.09 20.90 -12.44
CA ASN A 213 48.88 22.07 -12.82
C ASN A 213 48.62 23.32 -11.95
N SER A 214 47.48 23.36 -11.24
CA SER A 214 47.12 24.47 -10.37
C SER A 214 46.40 24.01 -9.09
N PRO A 215 47.00 23.14 -8.26
CA PRO A 215 46.39 22.63 -7.06
C PRO A 215 46.36 23.69 -5.95
N SER A 216 45.20 24.26 -5.67
CA SER A 216 44.97 25.16 -4.53
C SER A 216 43.69 24.74 -3.77
N SER A 217 43.52 25.26 -2.56
CA SER A 217 42.30 25.04 -1.79
C SER A 217 41.06 25.61 -2.50
N GLY A 218 41.23 26.75 -3.21
CA GLY A 218 40.17 27.33 -4.04
C GLY A 218 39.82 26.46 -5.26
N ALA A 219 40.84 25.90 -5.94
CA ALA A 219 40.62 24.98 -7.07
C ALA A 219 39.91 23.70 -6.63
N TYR A 220 40.23 23.15 -5.46
CA TYR A 220 39.56 21.96 -4.90
C TYR A 220 38.12 22.27 -4.55
N LYS A 221 37.83 23.40 -3.92
CA LYS A 221 36.43 23.80 -3.59
C LYS A 221 35.60 24.00 -4.86
N SER A 222 36.18 24.70 -5.89
CA SER A 222 35.49 24.87 -7.18
C SER A 222 35.21 23.56 -7.87
N LEU A 223 36.08 22.55 -7.69
CA LEU A 223 35.86 21.20 -8.24
C LEU A 223 34.76 20.46 -7.50
N ILE A 224 34.65 20.61 -6.17
CA ILE A 224 33.53 20.08 -5.37
C ILE A 224 32.20 20.66 -5.88
N ASP A 225 32.13 22.00 -5.99
CA ASP A 225 30.92 22.70 -6.45
C ASP A 225 30.54 22.25 -7.87
N LYS A 226 31.52 22.10 -8.77
CA LYS A 226 31.30 21.59 -10.13
C LYS A 226 30.72 20.19 -10.13
N TYR A 227 31.22 19.28 -9.30
CA TYR A 227 30.77 17.89 -9.27
C TYR A 227 29.43 17.73 -8.58
N LEU A 228 29.12 18.50 -7.54
CA LEU A 228 27.81 18.57 -6.93
C LEU A 228 26.73 19.09 -7.88
N ASN A 229 27.07 20.02 -8.79
CA ASN A 229 26.16 20.52 -9.81
C ASN A 229 26.12 19.65 -11.10
N SER A 230 26.82 18.52 -11.11
CA SER A 230 26.81 17.60 -12.24
C SER A 230 25.54 16.72 -12.19
N PRO A 231 24.84 16.48 -13.32
CA PRO A 231 23.74 15.51 -13.38
C PRO A 231 24.13 14.11 -12.85
N ARG A 232 25.41 13.76 -12.91
CA ARG A 232 25.93 12.47 -12.41
C ARG A 232 25.86 12.33 -10.90
N TYR A 233 25.80 13.45 -10.17
CA TYR A 233 25.57 13.43 -8.73
C TYR A 233 24.19 12.84 -8.40
N GLY A 234 23.14 13.34 -9.05
CA GLY A 234 21.79 12.79 -8.85
C GLY A 234 21.67 11.33 -9.29
N GLU A 235 22.35 10.92 -10.37
CA GLU A 235 22.38 9.52 -10.81
C GLU A 235 23.06 8.61 -9.76
N LEU A 236 24.17 9.03 -9.16
CA LEU A 236 24.85 8.30 -8.10
C LEU A 236 23.97 8.15 -6.85
N MET A 237 23.39 9.26 -6.40
CA MET A 237 22.52 9.29 -5.23
C MET A 237 21.25 8.45 -5.43
N ALA A 238 20.67 8.55 -6.63
CA ALA A 238 19.50 7.75 -7.00
C ALA A 238 19.82 6.24 -7.03
N ASN A 239 21.00 5.83 -7.50
CA ASN A 239 21.40 4.43 -7.52
C ASN A 239 21.39 3.82 -6.11
N ILE A 240 21.94 4.54 -5.14
CA ILE A 240 21.94 4.13 -3.73
C ILE A 240 20.52 4.08 -3.16
N TRP A 241 19.70 5.10 -3.52
CA TRP A 241 18.31 5.15 -3.04
C TRP A 241 17.43 4.06 -3.67
N MET A 242 17.71 3.64 -4.90
CA MET A 242 17.01 2.53 -5.55
C MET A 242 17.19 1.21 -4.79
N ASP A 243 18.38 0.94 -4.21
CA ASP A 243 18.59 -0.23 -3.36
C ASP A 243 17.71 -0.17 -2.11
N VAL A 244 17.67 0.98 -1.42
CA VAL A 244 16.79 1.20 -0.26
C VAL A 244 15.32 1.02 -0.62
N ALA A 245 14.92 1.49 -1.80
CA ALA A 245 13.55 1.42 -2.29
C ALA A 245 13.18 0.05 -2.88
N ARG A 246 14.11 -0.88 -3.02
CA ARG A 246 13.93 -2.21 -3.65
C ARG A 246 13.48 -2.08 -5.12
N TYR A 247 14.01 -1.09 -5.85
CA TYR A 247 13.67 -0.83 -7.24
C TYR A 247 13.91 -2.06 -8.11
N ALA A 248 12.92 -2.38 -8.96
CA ALA A 248 13.05 -3.37 -10.01
C ALA A 248 12.15 -3.02 -11.19
N ASP A 249 12.56 -3.40 -12.39
CA ASP A 249 11.81 -3.22 -13.64
C ASP A 249 10.89 -4.42 -13.94
N SER A 250 10.61 -5.26 -12.94
CA SER A 250 9.75 -6.44 -13.07
C SER A 250 8.93 -6.72 -11.80
N ASP A 251 7.93 -7.60 -11.92
CA ASP A 251 7.00 -7.92 -10.83
C ASP A 251 7.58 -8.83 -9.75
N GLY A 252 8.58 -9.67 -10.08
CA GLY A 252 9.38 -10.42 -9.13
C GLY A 252 8.84 -11.77 -8.67
N TYR A 253 7.67 -12.22 -9.08
CA TYR A 253 7.17 -13.59 -8.89
C TYR A 253 7.45 -14.46 -10.12
N LEU A 254 6.85 -15.63 -10.23
CA LEU A 254 7.13 -16.59 -11.31
C LEU A 254 6.87 -16.02 -12.71
N ASP A 255 5.81 -15.23 -12.86
CA ASP A 255 5.48 -14.54 -14.12
C ASP A 255 6.46 -13.40 -14.46
N ASP A 256 7.08 -12.79 -13.49
CA ASP A 256 8.12 -11.74 -13.50
C ASP A 256 8.02 -10.77 -14.69
N LYS A 257 6.86 -10.20 -14.88
CA LYS A 257 6.58 -9.30 -16.01
C LYS A 257 7.28 -7.97 -15.88
N HIS A 258 7.71 -7.45 -17.02
CA HIS A 258 8.26 -6.09 -17.09
C HIS A 258 7.25 -5.07 -16.56
N ARG A 259 7.76 -4.15 -15.73
CA ARG A 259 7.02 -3.08 -15.06
C ARG A 259 7.85 -1.81 -15.07
N ASP A 260 7.37 -0.80 -15.77
CA ASP A 260 8.12 0.45 -15.92
C ASP A 260 7.93 1.37 -14.71
N PHE A 261 8.98 1.49 -13.89
CA PHE A 261 9.11 2.47 -12.82
C PHE A 261 10.17 3.54 -13.11
N SER A 262 10.69 3.59 -14.34
CA SER A 262 11.68 4.60 -14.72
C SER A 262 11.22 6.04 -14.47
N PRO A 263 9.91 6.40 -14.60
CA PRO A 263 9.47 7.76 -14.25
C PRO A 263 9.68 8.14 -12.79
N TRP A 264 9.58 7.17 -11.85
CA TRP A 264 9.90 7.39 -10.44
C TRP A 264 11.42 7.50 -10.23
N ARG A 265 12.21 6.63 -10.86
CA ARG A 265 13.69 6.71 -10.82
C ARG A 265 14.17 8.09 -11.30
N ASP A 266 13.62 8.57 -12.40
CA ASP A 266 13.98 9.88 -12.98
C ASP A 266 13.56 11.04 -12.05
N TRP A 267 12.44 10.90 -11.34
CA TRP A 267 12.03 11.81 -10.28
C TRP A 267 13.06 11.84 -9.13
N VAL A 268 13.57 10.67 -8.69
CA VAL A 268 14.60 10.57 -7.64
C VAL A 268 15.88 11.25 -8.10
N ILE A 269 16.35 10.99 -9.32
CA ILE A 269 17.54 11.65 -9.90
C ILE A 269 17.37 13.17 -9.89
N LYS A 270 16.22 13.65 -10.34
CA LYS A 270 15.89 15.07 -10.37
C LYS A 270 15.85 15.67 -8.97
N ALA A 271 15.23 15.01 -8.01
CA ALA A 271 15.14 15.49 -6.63
C ALA A 271 16.52 15.70 -5.99
N PHE A 272 17.47 14.78 -6.22
CA PHE A 272 18.85 14.97 -5.75
C PHE A 272 19.59 16.07 -6.51
N ASN A 273 19.42 16.19 -7.82
CA ASN A 273 20.05 17.26 -8.60
C ASN A 273 19.49 18.65 -8.27
N ASP A 274 18.22 18.74 -7.92
CA ASP A 274 17.56 19.97 -7.46
C ASP A 274 17.87 20.28 -5.99
N ASN A 275 18.67 19.45 -5.31
CA ASN A 275 18.97 19.54 -3.88
C ASN A 275 17.71 19.67 -3.00
N MET A 276 16.69 18.84 -3.29
CA MET A 276 15.45 18.80 -2.51
C MET A 276 15.76 18.47 -1.05
N THR A 277 15.15 19.20 -0.11
CA THR A 277 15.34 18.92 1.32
C THR A 277 14.85 17.51 1.67
N TYR A 278 15.50 16.85 2.62
CA TYR A 278 15.22 15.45 2.94
C TYR A 278 13.80 15.24 3.46
N ASP A 279 13.29 16.15 4.26
CA ASP A 279 11.91 16.14 4.75
C ASP A 279 10.88 16.18 3.60
N LYS A 280 11.10 17.06 2.61
CA LYS A 280 10.29 17.16 1.40
C LYS A 280 10.41 15.89 0.54
N PHE A 281 11.62 15.39 0.34
CA PHE A 281 11.90 14.19 -0.43
C PHE A 281 11.17 12.95 0.13
N VAL A 282 11.20 12.77 1.45
CA VAL A 282 10.51 11.66 2.12
C VAL A 282 9.00 11.87 2.15
N THR A 283 8.53 13.09 2.46
CA THR A 283 7.10 13.41 2.49
C THR A 283 6.45 13.16 1.14
N HIS A 284 7.09 13.55 0.03
CA HIS A 284 6.56 13.28 -1.31
C HIS A 284 6.48 11.78 -1.60
N GLN A 285 7.47 10.99 -1.20
CA GLN A 285 7.45 9.54 -1.42
C GLN A 285 6.42 8.81 -0.56
N LEU A 286 6.19 9.24 0.68
CA LEU A 286 5.20 8.61 1.55
C LEU A 286 3.77 9.08 1.27
N ALA A 287 3.58 10.36 0.97
CA ALA A 287 2.28 11.02 1.01
C ALA A 287 2.12 12.17 0.00
N GLY A 288 2.86 12.14 -1.12
CA GLY A 288 2.81 13.19 -2.15
C GLY A 288 1.42 13.40 -2.78
N ASP A 289 0.54 12.40 -2.70
CA ASP A 289 -0.87 12.46 -3.09
C ASP A 289 -1.78 13.09 -2.03
N LEU A 290 -1.31 13.26 -0.79
CA LEU A 290 -2.06 13.79 0.36
C LEU A 290 -1.62 15.21 0.76
N ILE A 291 -0.58 15.77 0.14
CA ILE A 291 -0.15 17.13 0.43
C ILE A 291 -1.13 18.14 -0.16
N LYS A 292 -1.18 19.35 0.43
CA LYS A 292 -1.93 20.46 -0.15
C LYS A 292 -1.32 20.80 -1.52
N ASP A 293 -2.17 21.00 -2.52
CA ASP A 293 -1.77 21.32 -3.89
C ASP A 293 -0.89 20.23 -4.54
N ALA A 294 -1.25 18.96 -4.31
CA ALA A 294 -0.57 17.82 -4.92
C ALA A 294 -0.57 17.93 -6.46
N ASP A 295 0.61 17.81 -7.05
CA ASP A 295 0.82 17.85 -8.50
C ASP A 295 1.30 16.49 -9.04
N GLN A 296 1.47 16.41 -10.35
CA GLN A 296 1.94 15.18 -11.00
C GLN A 296 3.30 14.73 -10.44
N GLU A 297 4.20 15.65 -10.09
CA GLU A 297 5.54 15.31 -9.58
C GLU A 297 5.48 14.77 -8.16
N SER A 298 4.69 15.39 -7.28
CA SER A 298 4.51 14.90 -5.90
C SER A 298 3.78 13.56 -5.84
N ILE A 299 2.77 13.35 -6.70
CA ILE A 299 2.05 12.07 -6.78
C ILE A 299 2.97 10.98 -7.36
N LYS A 300 3.78 11.27 -8.40
CA LYS A 300 4.77 10.35 -8.99
C LYS A 300 5.74 9.81 -7.94
N ALA A 301 6.16 10.64 -6.99
CA ALA A 301 7.06 10.24 -5.91
C ALA A 301 6.51 9.09 -5.07
N THR A 302 5.17 9.01 -4.89
CA THR A 302 4.53 7.97 -4.07
C THR A 302 4.67 6.56 -4.64
N ALA A 303 5.13 6.42 -5.89
CA ALA A 303 5.44 5.13 -6.49
C ALA A 303 6.50 4.35 -5.69
N PHE A 304 7.30 5.00 -4.84
CA PHE A 304 8.13 4.36 -3.81
C PHE A 304 7.40 3.25 -3.05
N ASN A 305 6.16 3.51 -2.63
CA ASN A 305 5.34 2.54 -1.89
C ASN A 305 4.78 1.42 -2.78
N ARG A 306 5.02 1.46 -4.10
CA ARG A 306 4.50 0.47 -5.07
C ARG A 306 5.58 -0.43 -5.66
N LEU A 307 6.83 -0.29 -5.21
CA LEU A 307 8.01 -1.04 -5.68
C LEU A 307 8.09 -2.47 -5.12
N HIS A 308 7.19 -2.87 -4.21
CA HIS A 308 7.10 -4.25 -3.73
C HIS A 308 6.84 -5.25 -4.87
N LYS A 309 7.21 -6.51 -4.66
CA LYS A 309 6.85 -7.60 -5.58
C LYS A 309 5.35 -7.69 -5.78
N LYS A 310 4.90 -8.08 -6.99
CA LYS A 310 3.48 -8.27 -7.32
C LYS A 310 3.23 -9.61 -7.97
N ASN A 311 2.19 -10.30 -7.51
CA ASN A 311 1.79 -11.56 -8.08
C ASN A 311 0.67 -11.35 -9.10
N SER A 312 0.85 -11.95 -10.27
CA SER A 312 -0.10 -11.96 -11.38
C SER A 312 -0.53 -13.37 -11.78
N GLU A 313 -0.14 -14.39 -11.03
CA GLU A 313 -0.38 -15.79 -11.35
C GLU A 313 -1.83 -16.21 -11.19
N ALA A 314 -2.20 -17.30 -11.84
CA ALA A 314 -3.53 -17.86 -11.70
C ALA A 314 -3.68 -18.61 -10.36
N GLY A 315 -4.84 -18.42 -9.71
CA GLY A 315 -5.18 -19.14 -8.47
C GLY A 315 -4.71 -18.48 -7.19
N ILE A 316 -4.13 -17.27 -7.27
CA ILE A 316 -3.76 -16.50 -6.08
C ILE A 316 -5.01 -16.07 -5.29
N ILE A 317 -4.83 -15.90 -4.00
CA ILE A 317 -5.84 -15.30 -3.13
C ILE A 317 -5.50 -13.81 -2.99
N PHE A 318 -6.35 -12.94 -3.53
CA PHE A 318 -6.07 -11.51 -3.62
C PHE A 318 -5.84 -10.85 -2.25
N GLU A 319 -6.58 -11.25 -1.24
CA GLU A 319 -6.43 -10.68 0.10
C GLU A 319 -5.11 -11.10 0.77
N GLU A 320 -4.63 -12.31 0.53
CA GLU A 320 -3.31 -12.75 0.95
C GLU A 320 -2.22 -11.83 0.40
N TYR A 321 -2.18 -11.64 -0.92
CA TYR A 321 -1.16 -10.79 -1.55
C TYR A 321 -1.33 -9.31 -1.22
N ARG A 322 -2.55 -8.83 -1.07
CA ARG A 322 -2.78 -7.47 -0.58
C ARG A 322 -2.18 -7.26 0.82
N SER A 323 -2.36 -8.23 1.71
CA SER A 323 -1.77 -8.22 3.06
C SER A 323 -0.24 -8.25 3.00
N GLU A 324 0.34 -9.05 2.08
CA GLU A 324 1.79 -9.06 1.83
C GLU A 324 2.29 -7.69 1.35
N TYR A 325 1.59 -7.01 0.45
CA TYR A 325 1.98 -5.68 -0.04
C TYR A 325 1.96 -4.63 1.06
N VAL A 326 0.98 -4.68 1.96
CA VAL A 326 0.92 -3.79 3.13
C VAL A 326 2.07 -4.09 4.11
N ALA A 327 2.36 -5.36 4.37
CA ALA A 327 3.47 -5.77 5.22
C ALA A 327 4.82 -5.33 4.64
N ASP A 328 5.05 -5.51 3.35
CA ASP A 328 6.27 -5.09 2.66
C ASP A 328 6.50 -3.56 2.78
N ARG A 329 5.46 -2.75 2.58
CA ARG A 329 5.54 -1.29 2.77
C ARG A 329 5.92 -0.91 4.20
N THR A 330 5.34 -1.61 5.19
CA THR A 330 5.62 -1.38 6.62
C THR A 330 7.06 -1.73 6.96
N ILE A 331 7.55 -2.88 6.49
CA ILE A 331 8.93 -3.34 6.68
C ILE A 331 9.91 -2.36 6.03
N THR A 332 9.63 -1.96 4.79
CA THR A 332 10.47 -0.98 4.07
C THR A 332 10.48 0.38 4.75
N PHE A 333 9.34 0.86 5.23
CA PHE A 333 9.28 2.09 6.02
C PHE A 333 10.22 1.99 7.24
N GLY A 334 10.21 0.87 7.95
CA GLY A 334 11.10 0.62 9.08
C GLY A 334 12.58 0.69 8.70
N SER A 335 12.99 -0.08 7.69
CA SER A 335 14.40 -0.13 7.26
C SER A 335 14.86 1.17 6.59
N ALA A 336 14.02 1.77 5.73
CA ALA A 336 14.38 2.96 4.97
C ALA A 336 14.52 4.23 5.81
N PHE A 337 13.63 4.44 6.78
CA PHE A 337 13.52 5.71 7.51
C PHE A 337 13.83 5.61 8.99
N LEU A 338 13.68 4.44 9.61
CA LEU A 338 13.94 4.22 11.02
C LEU A 338 15.20 3.38 11.28
N GLY A 339 15.75 2.72 10.26
CA GLY A 339 16.83 1.75 10.43
C GLY A 339 16.43 0.65 11.43
N MET A 340 15.23 0.10 11.27
CA MET A 340 14.67 -0.92 12.16
C MET A 340 14.15 -2.12 11.37
N THR A 341 14.47 -3.32 11.83
CA THR A 341 13.98 -4.58 11.26
C THR A 341 12.61 -4.93 11.84
N LEU A 342 11.53 -4.52 11.17
CA LEU A 342 10.16 -4.71 11.66
C LEU A 342 9.54 -6.07 11.31
N GLU A 343 10.20 -6.88 10.46
CA GLU A 343 9.62 -8.13 9.92
C GLU A 343 9.25 -9.13 11.02
N CYS A 344 10.07 -9.28 12.06
CA CYS A 344 9.79 -10.17 13.19
C CYS A 344 8.49 -9.80 13.91
N ALA A 345 8.19 -8.49 14.02
CA ALA A 345 7.00 -7.98 14.70
C ALA A 345 5.70 -8.27 13.95
N ARG A 346 5.73 -8.72 12.69
CA ARG A 346 4.57 -9.17 11.95
C ARG A 346 3.88 -10.39 12.61
N CYS A 347 4.65 -11.32 13.18
CA CYS A 347 4.12 -12.60 13.67
C CYS A 347 4.02 -12.68 15.20
N HIS A 348 4.88 -11.97 15.92
CA HIS A 348 4.95 -11.92 17.38
C HIS A 348 5.67 -10.64 17.82
N ASP A 349 5.68 -10.30 19.11
CA ASP A 349 6.46 -9.17 19.61
C ASP A 349 7.93 -9.32 19.20
N HIS A 350 8.56 -8.20 18.81
CA HIS A 350 9.96 -8.24 18.38
C HIS A 350 10.84 -8.84 19.48
N LYS A 351 11.77 -9.74 19.11
CA LYS A 351 12.51 -10.54 20.09
C LYS A 351 13.48 -9.70 20.93
N TYR A 352 14.03 -8.64 20.35
CA TYR A 352 15.13 -7.86 20.94
C TYR A 352 14.76 -6.40 21.17
N ASP A 353 13.98 -5.82 20.27
CA ASP A 353 13.59 -4.42 20.32
C ASP A 353 12.20 -4.22 20.95
N PRO A 354 11.93 -3.08 21.59
CA PRO A 354 10.67 -2.83 22.25
C PRO A 354 9.54 -2.45 21.26
N ILE A 355 9.32 -3.32 20.27
CA ILE A 355 8.30 -3.18 19.24
C ILE A 355 7.39 -4.40 19.30
N SER A 356 6.13 -4.18 19.69
CA SER A 356 5.14 -5.24 19.78
C SER A 356 4.56 -5.62 18.39
N GLN A 357 3.94 -6.80 18.31
CA GLN A 357 3.15 -7.19 17.13
C GLN A 357 2.05 -6.15 16.85
N LYS A 358 1.41 -5.63 17.89
CA LYS A 358 0.39 -4.57 17.77
C LYS A 358 0.97 -3.32 17.10
N ASN A 359 2.17 -2.86 17.50
CA ASN A 359 2.82 -1.70 16.88
C ASN A 359 3.09 -1.91 15.38
N PHE A 360 3.43 -3.14 14.95
CA PHE A 360 3.57 -3.44 13.53
C PHE A 360 2.26 -3.19 12.76
N TYR A 361 1.11 -3.67 13.26
CA TYR A 361 -0.18 -3.48 12.59
C TYR A 361 -0.73 -2.06 12.74
N GLU A 362 -0.40 -1.35 13.80
CA GLU A 362 -0.66 0.09 13.94
C GLU A 362 0.08 0.89 12.87
N LEU A 363 1.35 0.60 12.60
CA LEU A 363 2.10 1.18 11.48
C LEU A 363 1.55 0.73 10.12
N ALA A 364 1.21 -0.55 9.97
CA ALA A 364 0.64 -1.11 8.74
C ALA A 364 -0.69 -0.43 8.36
N SER A 365 -1.46 0.04 9.35
CA SER A 365 -2.74 0.70 9.13
C SER A 365 -2.61 2.01 8.33
N PHE A 366 -1.47 2.71 8.38
CA PHE A 366 -1.19 3.87 7.52
C PHE A 366 -1.13 3.51 6.02
N PHE A 367 -0.80 2.27 5.68
CA PHE A 367 -0.64 1.76 4.31
C PHE A 367 -1.79 0.86 3.85
N ASN A 368 -2.66 0.42 4.77
CA ASN A 368 -3.74 -0.53 4.49
C ASN A 368 -4.91 0.10 3.71
N ASN A 369 -5.02 1.43 3.74
CA ASN A 369 -6.12 2.15 3.10
C ASN A 369 -5.94 2.35 1.58
N THR A 370 -4.83 1.91 1.00
CA THR A 370 -4.60 2.01 -0.44
C THR A 370 -5.71 1.32 -1.24
N PHE A 371 -6.22 2.00 -2.27
CA PHE A 371 -7.27 1.49 -3.14
C PHE A 371 -6.71 0.48 -4.15
N GLU A 372 -6.36 -0.71 -3.66
CA GLU A 372 -5.77 -1.80 -4.46
C GLU A 372 -6.40 -3.16 -4.15
N ILE A 373 -6.25 -4.08 -5.10
CA ILE A 373 -6.45 -5.52 -4.94
C ILE A 373 -5.07 -6.20 -4.92
N GLY A 374 -4.98 -7.40 -4.36
CA GLY A 374 -3.72 -8.15 -4.25
C GLY A 374 -3.22 -8.77 -5.56
N SER A 375 -3.78 -8.41 -6.71
CA SER A 375 -3.35 -8.91 -8.02
C SER A 375 -2.70 -7.81 -8.84
N ALA A 376 -1.70 -8.18 -9.65
CA ALA A 376 -1.22 -7.34 -10.74
C ALA A 376 -2.16 -7.46 -11.95
N VAL A 377 -2.43 -6.33 -12.61
CA VAL A 377 -3.22 -6.33 -13.84
C VAL A 377 -2.33 -6.68 -15.01
N TYR A 378 -2.86 -7.49 -15.91
CA TYR A 378 -2.19 -7.96 -17.12
C TYR A 378 -2.55 -7.13 -18.34
N GLY A 379 -1.59 -6.98 -19.23
CA GLY A 379 -1.78 -6.47 -20.58
C GLY A 379 -1.05 -5.16 -20.84
N PRO A 380 -0.64 -4.93 -22.09
CA PRO A 380 0.03 -3.71 -22.50
C PRO A 380 -0.85 -2.47 -22.22
N GLY A 381 -0.26 -1.46 -21.59
CA GLY A 381 -0.93 -0.22 -21.26
C GLY A 381 -1.98 -0.34 -20.15
N GLN A 382 -1.97 -1.43 -19.36
CA GLN A 382 -2.76 -1.56 -18.13
C GLN A 382 -1.82 -1.40 -16.93
N SER A 383 -2.19 -0.55 -15.98
CA SER A 383 -1.51 -0.39 -14.70
C SER A 383 -2.44 -0.82 -13.58
N PRO A 384 -1.96 -1.61 -12.60
CA PRO A 384 -2.75 -1.84 -11.41
C PRO A 384 -2.96 -0.52 -10.67
N GLY A 385 -4.20 -0.27 -10.26
CA GLY A 385 -4.51 0.94 -9.50
C GLY A 385 -3.96 0.92 -8.05
N PRO A 386 -3.87 2.11 -7.46
CA PRO A 386 -3.96 3.44 -8.03
C PRO A 386 -2.88 3.75 -9.06
N SER A 387 -3.20 4.53 -10.09
CA SER A 387 -2.26 4.93 -11.14
C SER A 387 -2.36 6.40 -11.48
N LEU A 388 -1.27 6.94 -12.00
CA LEU A 388 -1.14 8.32 -12.46
C LEU A 388 -0.87 8.32 -13.97
N LEU A 389 -1.63 9.09 -14.73
CA LEU A 389 -1.34 9.36 -16.14
C LEU A 389 -0.08 10.23 -16.26
N LEU A 390 0.90 9.77 -17.03
CA LEU A 390 2.17 10.48 -17.24
C LEU A 390 2.03 11.45 -18.41
N THR A 391 1.27 12.51 -18.23
CA THR A 391 0.98 13.51 -19.24
C THR A 391 2.17 14.45 -19.47
N SER A 392 2.50 14.71 -20.74
CA SER A 392 3.36 15.84 -21.13
C SER A 392 2.60 17.17 -20.96
N LYS A 393 3.31 18.30 -20.91
CA LYS A 393 2.69 19.62 -20.86
C LYS A 393 1.71 19.86 -22.03
N LYS A 394 2.07 19.43 -23.25
CA LYS A 394 1.20 19.54 -24.42
C LYS A 394 -0.08 18.72 -24.28
N GLU A 395 0.03 17.50 -23.77
CA GLU A 395 -1.16 16.66 -23.52
C GLU A 395 -2.04 17.26 -22.43
N GLN A 396 -1.46 17.82 -21.35
CA GLN A 396 -2.21 18.53 -20.31
C GLN A 396 -3.00 19.71 -20.87
N GLU A 397 -2.39 20.51 -21.73
CA GLU A 397 -3.06 21.65 -22.39
C GLU A 397 -4.23 21.18 -23.28
N VAL A 398 -4.02 20.11 -24.06
CA VAL A 398 -5.07 19.55 -24.93
C VAL A 398 -6.21 18.93 -24.10
N ILE A 399 -5.90 18.17 -23.06
CA ILE A 399 -6.89 17.57 -22.17
C ILE A 399 -7.72 18.68 -21.52
N LYS A 400 -7.07 19.67 -20.93
CA LYS A 400 -7.73 20.81 -20.29
C LYS A 400 -8.67 21.56 -21.24
N TYR A 401 -8.22 21.85 -22.46
CA TYR A 401 -9.05 22.48 -23.49
C TYR A 401 -10.32 21.65 -23.77
N ILE A 402 -10.18 20.34 -23.96
CA ILE A 402 -11.34 19.48 -24.24
C ILE A 402 -12.28 19.40 -23.02
N GLU A 403 -11.75 19.38 -21.81
CA GLU A 403 -12.55 19.37 -20.57
C GLU A 403 -13.34 20.68 -20.41
N GLU A 404 -12.74 21.84 -20.68
CA GLU A 404 -13.42 23.14 -20.68
C GLU A 404 -14.57 23.18 -21.72
N GLU A 405 -14.34 22.64 -22.93
CA GLU A 405 -15.37 22.52 -23.96
C GLU A 405 -16.50 21.57 -23.53
N LEU A 406 -16.18 20.45 -22.87
CA LEU A 406 -17.18 19.52 -22.32
C LEU A 406 -18.04 20.19 -21.24
N GLU A 407 -17.45 20.95 -20.34
CA GLU A 407 -18.20 21.72 -19.32
C GLU A 407 -19.14 22.76 -19.96
N SER A 408 -18.64 23.46 -20.99
CA SER A 408 -19.44 24.41 -21.75
C SER A 408 -20.65 23.76 -22.41
N LYS A 409 -20.42 22.62 -23.07
CA LYS A 409 -21.50 21.84 -23.70
C LYS A 409 -22.50 21.30 -22.68
N GLN A 410 -22.05 20.86 -21.53
CA GLN A 410 -22.95 20.39 -20.47
C GLN A 410 -23.86 21.51 -19.93
N LYS A 411 -23.33 22.72 -19.81
CA LYS A 411 -24.11 23.91 -19.44
C LYS A 411 -25.16 24.24 -20.54
N GLU A 412 -24.75 24.21 -21.79
CA GLU A 412 -25.67 24.43 -22.93
C GLU A 412 -26.82 23.41 -22.93
N ILE A 413 -26.53 22.11 -22.78
CA ILE A 413 -27.52 21.03 -22.70
C ILE A 413 -28.50 21.29 -21.54
N LYS A 414 -27.99 21.66 -20.37
CA LYS A 414 -28.82 21.91 -19.18
C LYS A 414 -29.79 23.10 -19.39
N VAL A 415 -29.34 24.14 -20.07
CA VAL A 415 -30.17 25.30 -20.43
C VAL A 415 -31.25 24.88 -21.43
N GLU A 416 -30.86 24.16 -22.49
CA GLU A 416 -31.79 23.75 -23.56
C GLU A 416 -32.86 22.77 -23.05
N LYS A 417 -32.50 21.82 -22.18
CA LYS A 417 -33.48 20.94 -21.50
C LYS A 417 -34.53 21.69 -20.70
N LYS A 418 -34.21 22.89 -20.19
CA LYS A 418 -35.19 23.76 -19.53
C LYS A 418 -36.07 24.53 -20.54
N SER A 419 -35.52 24.95 -21.69
CA SER A 419 -36.23 25.72 -22.69
C SER A 419 -37.16 24.89 -23.57
N SER A 420 -36.99 23.57 -23.60
CA SER A 420 -37.74 22.59 -24.43
C SER A 420 -39.25 22.48 -24.08
N ASN A 421 -39.74 23.19 -23.03
CA ASN A 421 -41.11 23.04 -22.52
C ASN A 421 -42.20 23.33 -23.58
N LYS A 422 -42.04 24.36 -24.44
CA LYS A 422 -43.07 24.71 -25.44
C LYS A 422 -43.25 23.58 -26.47
N LEU A 423 -42.15 23.02 -26.95
CA LEU A 423 -42.19 21.92 -27.91
C LEU A 423 -42.78 20.66 -27.27
N PHE A 424 -42.44 20.41 -26.02
CA PHE A 424 -43.01 19.30 -25.26
C PHE A 424 -44.51 19.44 -25.07
N GLU A 425 -45.06 20.61 -24.66
CA GLU A 425 -46.49 20.82 -24.46
C GLU A 425 -47.26 20.63 -25.76
N SER A 426 -46.73 21.09 -26.89
CA SER A 426 -47.32 20.85 -28.20
C SER A 426 -47.36 19.36 -28.55
N TRP A 427 -46.28 18.60 -28.30
CA TRP A 427 -46.24 17.17 -28.53
C TRP A 427 -47.15 16.39 -27.56
N TRP A 428 -47.16 16.79 -26.28
CA TRP A 428 -48.00 16.19 -25.25
C TRP A 428 -49.50 16.38 -25.45
N SER A 429 -49.92 17.43 -26.22
CA SER A 429 -51.35 17.69 -26.51
C SER A 429 -52.01 16.56 -27.29
N GLU A 430 -51.25 15.65 -27.92
CA GLU A 430 -51.72 14.49 -28.67
C GLU A 430 -51.29 13.17 -28.04
N PRO A 431 -51.82 12.73 -26.86
CA PRO A 431 -51.30 11.61 -26.10
C PRO A 431 -51.29 10.27 -26.87
N LYS A 432 -52.25 10.04 -27.76
CA LYS A 432 -52.28 8.83 -28.58
C LYS A 432 -51.08 8.75 -29.53
N LYS A 433 -50.73 9.89 -30.13
CA LYS A 433 -49.58 10.02 -31.03
C LYS A 433 -48.26 9.86 -30.24
N ALA A 434 -48.19 10.56 -29.10
CA ALA A 434 -47.04 10.46 -28.19
C ALA A 434 -46.75 9.02 -27.78
N ILE A 435 -47.78 8.25 -27.38
CA ILE A 435 -47.61 6.83 -27.04
C ILE A 435 -47.15 6.02 -28.24
N SER A 436 -47.72 6.22 -29.41
CA SER A 436 -47.31 5.52 -30.64
C SER A 436 -45.85 5.80 -31.00
N GLU A 437 -45.39 7.05 -30.80
CA GLU A 437 -43.99 7.44 -31.02
C GLU A 437 -43.05 6.80 -29.99
N ILE A 438 -43.45 6.71 -28.71
CA ILE A 438 -42.68 6.02 -27.68
C ILE A 438 -42.49 4.55 -28.03
N ILE A 439 -43.59 3.83 -28.38
CA ILE A 439 -43.53 2.40 -28.75
C ILE A 439 -42.59 2.22 -29.94
N LYS A 440 -42.78 2.99 -31.04
CA LYS A 440 -41.92 2.94 -32.21
C LYS A 440 -40.46 3.26 -31.89
N HIS A 441 -40.21 4.23 -31.01
CA HIS A 441 -38.86 4.61 -30.62
C HIS A 441 -38.20 3.59 -29.72
N THR A 442 -38.95 2.86 -28.89
CA THR A 442 -38.45 1.77 -28.07
C THR A 442 -37.88 0.63 -28.93
N GLU A 443 -38.45 0.40 -30.12
CA GLU A 443 -37.93 -0.57 -31.09
C GLU A 443 -36.66 -0.04 -31.81
N ASN A 444 -36.53 1.27 -31.95
CA ASN A 444 -35.35 1.86 -32.57
C ASN A 444 -34.14 1.81 -31.65
N GLY A 445 -32.98 1.46 -32.20
CA GLY A 445 -31.75 1.30 -31.43
C GLY A 445 -31.59 -0.08 -30.75
N LEU A 446 -32.57 -0.97 -30.92
CA LEU A 446 -32.44 -2.38 -30.59
C LEU A 446 -31.42 -3.04 -31.54
N VAL A 447 -30.26 -3.41 -31.02
CA VAL A 447 -29.15 -4.02 -31.80
C VAL A 447 -29.10 -5.53 -31.66
N ALA A 448 -29.71 -6.08 -30.62
CA ALA A 448 -29.83 -7.52 -30.43
C ALA A 448 -31.07 -7.88 -29.59
N TYR A 449 -31.67 -9.00 -29.96
CA TYR A 449 -32.77 -9.64 -29.22
C TYR A 449 -32.64 -11.16 -29.29
N TYR A 450 -32.58 -11.80 -28.14
CA TYR A 450 -32.51 -13.25 -27.98
C TYR A 450 -33.61 -13.69 -26.98
N PRO A 451 -34.75 -14.20 -27.49
CA PRO A 451 -35.90 -14.64 -26.69
C PRO A 451 -35.68 -15.98 -25.99
N PHE A 452 -34.67 -16.75 -26.39
CA PHE A 452 -34.38 -18.12 -25.88
C PHE A 452 -35.54 -19.09 -25.95
N ASP A 453 -36.43 -18.92 -26.93
CA ASP A 453 -37.59 -19.84 -27.16
C ASP A 453 -37.25 -21.07 -28.00
N ASN A 454 -36.23 -20.97 -28.88
CA ASN A 454 -35.91 -22.02 -29.82
C ASN A 454 -34.43 -22.39 -29.81
N PHE A 455 -34.13 -23.69 -29.69
CA PHE A 455 -32.80 -24.22 -29.63
C PHE A 455 -32.59 -25.31 -30.71
N TYR A 456 -31.55 -25.18 -31.52
CA TYR A 456 -31.24 -26.11 -32.61
C TYR A 456 -29.90 -26.81 -32.34
N PRO A 457 -29.87 -28.18 -32.31
CA PRO A 457 -28.64 -28.92 -32.09
C PRO A 457 -27.64 -28.73 -33.24
N GLN A 458 -26.35 -28.75 -32.89
CA GLN A 458 -25.26 -28.81 -33.82
C GLN A 458 -24.75 -30.26 -33.98
N ALA A 459 -23.92 -30.51 -34.97
CA ALA A 459 -23.46 -31.85 -35.38
C ALA A 459 -22.85 -32.71 -34.24
N ASN A 460 -22.27 -32.07 -33.20
CA ASN A 460 -21.68 -32.79 -32.05
C ASN A 460 -22.69 -33.17 -30.94
N GLY A 461 -23.99 -32.84 -31.06
CA GLY A 461 -25.03 -33.12 -30.08
C GLY A 461 -24.96 -32.41 -28.76
N LYS A 462 -23.83 -31.68 -28.45
CA LYS A 462 -23.61 -30.92 -27.23
C LYS A 462 -23.75 -29.42 -27.40
N ASN A 463 -23.52 -28.92 -28.60
CA ASN A 463 -23.65 -27.51 -28.93
C ASN A 463 -24.98 -27.24 -29.61
N PHE A 464 -25.58 -26.10 -29.28
CA PHE A 464 -26.87 -25.65 -29.79
C PHE A 464 -26.73 -24.20 -30.28
N LYS A 465 -27.66 -23.78 -31.12
CA LYS A 465 -27.86 -22.39 -31.49
C LYS A 465 -29.24 -21.94 -31.07
N SER A 466 -29.37 -20.78 -30.43
CA SER A 466 -30.66 -20.13 -30.22
C SER A 466 -30.88 -19.06 -31.26
N THR A 467 -32.09 -19.01 -31.82
CA THR A 467 -32.45 -17.97 -32.81
C THR A 467 -32.42 -16.59 -32.19
N ALA A 468 -32.02 -15.62 -33.01
CA ALA A 468 -32.19 -14.21 -32.69
C ALA A 468 -33.59 -13.75 -33.11
N GLY A 469 -34.22 -12.88 -32.32
CA GLY A 469 -35.50 -12.29 -32.63
C GLY A 469 -35.45 -11.17 -33.65
N LEU A 470 -34.27 -10.77 -34.12
CA LEU A 470 -34.07 -9.75 -35.14
C LEU A 470 -33.54 -10.36 -36.43
N LYS A 471 -34.15 -9.95 -37.57
CA LYS A 471 -33.72 -10.37 -38.92
C LYS A 471 -32.27 -9.95 -39.20
N GLY A 472 -31.46 -10.91 -39.68
CA GLY A 472 -30.05 -10.68 -40.03
C GLY A 472 -29.06 -10.80 -38.87
N LEU A 473 -29.53 -10.93 -37.62
CA LEU A 473 -28.70 -11.19 -36.46
C LEU A 473 -28.29 -12.68 -36.42
N LYS A 474 -26.98 -12.92 -36.17
CA LYS A 474 -26.48 -14.30 -36.00
C LYS A 474 -27.00 -14.93 -34.69
N PRO A 475 -27.28 -16.24 -34.68
CA PRO A 475 -27.77 -16.92 -33.50
C PRO A 475 -26.71 -16.96 -32.38
N ALA A 476 -27.18 -17.03 -31.12
CA ALA A 476 -26.33 -17.33 -29.98
C ALA A 476 -25.82 -18.79 -30.04
N SER A 477 -24.56 -19.00 -29.61
CA SER A 477 -23.98 -20.34 -29.43
C SER A 477 -24.15 -20.78 -28.00
N ILE A 478 -24.69 -21.96 -27.76
CA ILE A 478 -24.98 -22.47 -26.41
C ILE A 478 -24.50 -23.91 -26.31
N LYS A 479 -23.70 -24.17 -25.25
CA LYS A 479 -23.27 -25.52 -24.91
C LYS A 479 -24.21 -26.10 -23.86
N GLU A 480 -24.67 -27.33 -24.07
CA GLU A 480 -25.50 -28.10 -23.13
C GLU A 480 -26.66 -27.29 -22.48
N PRO A 481 -27.58 -26.69 -23.32
CA PRO A 481 -28.67 -25.89 -22.78
C PRO A 481 -29.64 -26.74 -21.99
N GLN A 482 -30.10 -26.18 -20.87
CA GLN A 482 -31.33 -26.65 -20.21
C GLN A 482 -32.44 -25.67 -20.53
N VAL A 483 -33.54 -26.22 -21.08
CA VAL A 483 -34.69 -25.42 -21.48
C VAL A 483 -35.85 -25.73 -20.56
N LYS A 484 -36.41 -24.70 -19.93
CA LYS A 484 -37.58 -24.80 -19.02
C LYS A 484 -38.52 -23.64 -19.31
N LYS A 485 -39.65 -23.57 -18.59
CA LYS A 485 -40.58 -22.45 -18.65
C LYS A 485 -39.83 -21.13 -18.30
N GLY A 486 -39.84 -20.19 -19.23
CA GLY A 486 -39.19 -18.88 -19.11
C GLY A 486 -40.05 -17.82 -18.42
N TRP A 487 -39.57 -16.57 -18.48
CA TRP A 487 -40.36 -15.37 -18.22
C TRP A 487 -41.49 -15.24 -19.25
N LYS A 488 -41.15 -15.41 -20.52
CA LYS A 488 -42.09 -15.66 -21.62
C LYS A 488 -41.76 -17.05 -22.21
N ASN A 489 -42.74 -17.79 -22.62
CA ASN A 489 -42.62 -19.11 -23.29
C ASN A 489 -41.54 -20.04 -22.64
N GLN A 490 -40.40 -20.22 -23.34
CA GLN A 490 -39.23 -20.97 -22.87
C GLN A 490 -38.12 -20.06 -22.47
N GLY A 491 -37.21 -20.54 -21.62
CA GLY A 491 -36.01 -19.82 -21.20
C GLY A 491 -34.81 -20.71 -21.08
N LEU A 492 -33.61 -20.12 -21.16
CA LEU A 492 -32.33 -20.78 -20.95
C LEU A 492 -32.06 -20.90 -19.46
N PHE A 493 -31.87 -22.12 -18.97
CA PHE A 493 -31.44 -22.42 -17.61
C PHE A 493 -29.96 -22.83 -17.61
N VAL A 494 -29.20 -22.17 -16.78
CA VAL A 494 -27.73 -22.29 -16.66
C VAL A 494 -27.40 -23.21 -15.50
N ASN A 495 -26.50 -24.18 -15.73
CA ASN A 495 -25.89 -25.05 -14.72
C ASN A 495 -24.37 -25.10 -14.93
N GLU A 496 -23.67 -26.04 -14.29
CA GLU A 496 -22.22 -26.21 -14.38
C GLU A 496 -21.68 -26.57 -15.78
N PHE A 497 -22.52 -26.95 -16.72
CA PHE A 497 -22.13 -27.33 -18.09
C PHE A 497 -22.63 -26.36 -19.15
N THR A 498 -23.55 -25.47 -18.80
CA THR A 498 -24.21 -24.56 -19.73
C THR A 498 -23.40 -23.30 -19.93
N GLU A 499 -22.90 -23.07 -21.13
CA GLU A 499 -22.23 -21.83 -21.55
C GLU A 499 -22.99 -21.22 -22.74
N MET A 500 -23.25 -19.91 -22.65
CA MET A 500 -23.85 -19.14 -23.77
C MET A 500 -22.91 -18.04 -24.21
N ALA A 501 -22.74 -17.89 -25.53
CA ALA A 501 -21.97 -16.82 -26.13
C ALA A 501 -22.73 -16.14 -27.28
N LEU A 502 -22.78 -14.82 -27.27
CA LEU A 502 -23.24 -14.05 -28.43
C LEU A 502 -22.13 -13.86 -29.47
N PRO A 503 -22.46 -13.54 -30.73
CA PRO A 503 -21.47 -13.18 -31.73
C PRO A 503 -20.61 -11.99 -31.27
N LYS A 504 -19.31 -11.99 -31.62
CA LYS A 504 -18.31 -11.03 -31.10
C LYS A 504 -18.69 -9.55 -31.17
N ASN A 505 -19.40 -9.14 -32.20
CA ASN A 505 -19.76 -7.73 -32.38
C ASN A 505 -21.05 -7.32 -31.67
N VAL A 506 -21.78 -8.28 -31.05
CA VAL A 506 -23.02 -8.01 -30.33
C VAL A 506 -22.72 -7.52 -28.93
N GLY A 507 -23.23 -6.33 -28.59
CA GLY A 507 -22.96 -5.71 -27.29
C GLY A 507 -21.54 -5.17 -27.13
N ARG A 508 -20.84 -4.88 -28.23
CA ARG A 508 -19.50 -4.30 -28.20
C ARG A 508 -19.59 -2.78 -28.06
N PHE A 509 -19.52 -2.30 -26.85
CA PHE A 509 -19.57 -0.88 -26.51
C PHE A 509 -18.25 -0.41 -25.91
N ASP A 510 -17.87 0.82 -26.21
CA ASP A 510 -16.78 1.51 -25.52
C ASP A 510 -17.33 2.36 -24.36
N GLN A 511 -16.47 2.85 -23.50
CA GLN A 511 -16.84 3.68 -22.35
C GLN A 511 -17.54 4.99 -22.72
N THR A 512 -17.45 5.42 -23.97
CA THR A 512 -18.13 6.60 -24.51
C THR A 512 -19.43 6.29 -25.27
N ASP A 513 -19.81 5.02 -25.39
CA ASP A 513 -21.02 4.63 -26.09
C ASP A 513 -22.18 4.46 -25.10
N PRO A 514 -23.31 5.18 -25.30
CA PRO A 514 -24.52 4.93 -24.51
C PRO A 514 -25.13 3.58 -24.90
N PHE A 515 -25.60 2.82 -23.92
CA PHE A 515 -26.28 1.55 -24.16
C PHE A 515 -27.29 1.20 -23.08
N SER A 516 -28.17 0.25 -23.38
CA SER A 516 -29.03 -0.38 -22.41
C SER A 516 -29.10 -1.89 -22.62
N LEU A 517 -29.19 -2.63 -21.53
CA LEU A 517 -29.36 -4.08 -21.48
C LEU A 517 -30.64 -4.38 -20.73
N SER A 518 -31.58 -5.15 -21.32
CA SER A 518 -32.81 -5.59 -20.67
C SER A 518 -32.93 -7.10 -20.80
N PHE A 519 -33.24 -7.80 -19.70
CA PHE A 519 -33.40 -9.26 -19.65
C PHE A 519 -34.20 -9.65 -18.42
N SER A 520 -34.65 -10.88 -18.39
CA SER A 520 -35.27 -11.50 -17.21
C SER A 520 -34.36 -12.59 -16.64
N MET A 521 -34.22 -12.67 -15.33
CA MET A 521 -33.44 -13.69 -14.64
C MET A 521 -34.22 -14.37 -13.52
N PHE A 522 -33.83 -15.63 -13.25
CA PHE A 522 -34.40 -16.47 -12.18
C PHE A 522 -33.24 -17.12 -11.40
N PRO A 523 -32.72 -16.49 -10.33
CA PRO A 523 -31.70 -17.11 -9.49
C PRO A 523 -32.25 -18.36 -8.80
N ASP A 524 -31.51 -19.50 -8.85
CA ASP A 524 -31.97 -20.77 -8.24
C ASP A 524 -31.62 -20.89 -6.75
N GLY A 525 -30.83 -19.96 -6.21
CA GLY A 525 -30.34 -19.93 -4.83
C GLY A 525 -29.88 -18.56 -4.37
N GLN A 526 -29.21 -18.57 -3.21
CA GLN A 526 -28.53 -17.40 -2.65
C GLN A 526 -27.07 -17.38 -3.09
N TYR A 527 -26.54 -16.20 -3.42
CA TYR A 527 -25.19 -16.03 -3.94
C TYR A 527 -24.43 -14.97 -3.17
N GLU A 528 -23.26 -15.33 -2.64
CA GLU A 528 -22.33 -14.38 -2.02
C GLU A 528 -21.60 -13.53 -3.06
N ASP A 529 -21.15 -14.16 -4.16
CA ASP A 529 -20.51 -13.49 -5.28
C ASP A 529 -20.62 -14.37 -6.53
N ALA A 530 -21.48 -14.03 -7.48
CA ALA A 530 -21.69 -14.80 -8.68
C ALA A 530 -21.83 -13.90 -9.91
N MET A 531 -21.09 -14.22 -10.99
CA MET A 531 -21.27 -13.53 -12.28
C MET A 531 -22.60 -13.94 -12.91
N VAL A 532 -23.40 -12.96 -13.31
CA VAL A 532 -24.64 -13.15 -14.06
C VAL A 532 -24.32 -13.21 -15.56
N PHE A 533 -23.61 -12.20 -16.06
CA PHE A 533 -23.06 -12.17 -17.41
C PHE A 533 -21.82 -11.28 -17.46
N GLY A 534 -21.01 -11.42 -18.50
CA GLY A 534 -19.88 -10.57 -18.78
C GLY A 534 -19.58 -10.41 -20.27
N HIS A 535 -19.19 -9.18 -20.64
CA HIS A 535 -18.45 -8.87 -21.83
C HIS A 535 -17.15 -8.23 -21.36
N CYS A 536 -16.33 -9.03 -20.68
CA CYS A 536 -15.16 -8.53 -19.99
C CYS A 536 -14.04 -9.58 -19.92
N GLU A 537 -12.85 -9.11 -19.59
CA GLU A 537 -11.71 -9.93 -19.22
C GLU A 537 -11.87 -10.46 -17.77
N GLN A 538 -11.00 -11.37 -17.37
CA GLN A 538 -11.00 -11.95 -16.02
C GLN A 538 -10.68 -10.88 -14.97
N ILE A 539 -11.10 -11.13 -13.72
CA ILE A 539 -10.84 -10.23 -12.58
C ILE A 539 -9.34 -9.97 -12.36
N ARG A 540 -8.49 -10.98 -12.57
CA ARG A 540 -7.03 -10.83 -12.43
C ARG A 540 -6.39 -9.89 -13.44
N ILE A 541 -7.10 -9.55 -14.52
CA ILE A 541 -6.69 -8.59 -15.55
C ILE A 541 -7.59 -7.35 -15.54
N GLY A 542 -8.25 -7.07 -14.42
CA GLY A 542 -8.97 -5.84 -14.15
C GLY A 542 -10.36 -5.76 -14.75
N LEU A 543 -11.03 -6.86 -15.09
CA LEU A 543 -12.42 -6.88 -15.61
C LEU A 543 -12.65 -5.96 -16.81
N LYS A 544 -11.63 -5.75 -17.65
CA LYS A 544 -11.74 -4.85 -18.81
C LYS A 544 -12.97 -5.19 -19.63
N GLY A 545 -13.89 -4.22 -19.82
CA GLY A 545 -15.20 -4.42 -20.42
C GLY A 545 -16.33 -4.06 -19.47
N TYR A 546 -17.46 -4.80 -19.53
CA TYR A 546 -18.56 -4.63 -18.59
C TYR A 546 -19.10 -5.98 -18.11
N SER A 547 -19.63 -6.01 -16.87
CA SER A 547 -20.09 -7.24 -16.22
C SER A 547 -21.13 -6.98 -15.16
N LEU A 548 -22.01 -7.96 -14.94
CA LEU A 548 -23.00 -7.96 -13.89
C LEU A 548 -22.77 -9.14 -12.95
N PHE A 549 -22.82 -8.85 -11.66
CA PHE A 549 -22.70 -9.83 -10.58
C PHE A 549 -23.92 -9.79 -9.66
N LEU A 550 -24.15 -10.90 -8.97
CA LEU A 550 -24.91 -10.95 -7.72
C LEU A 550 -23.90 -11.00 -6.56
N ASN A 551 -23.83 -9.93 -5.78
CA ASN A 551 -23.05 -9.83 -4.57
C ASN A 551 -23.98 -9.81 -3.35
N LYS A 552 -23.98 -10.85 -2.54
CA LYS A 552 -24.97 -11.06 -1.46
C LYS A 552 -26.42 -10.88 -1.96
N ASN A 553 -26.69 -11.45 -3.11
CA ASN A 553 -27.94 -11.32 -3.86
C ASN A 553 -28.32 -9.87 -4.26
N LYS A 554 -27.42 -8.92 -4.21
CA LYS A 554 -27.59 -7.57 -4.79
C LYS A 554 -27.00 -7.52 -6.18
N LEU A 555 -27.61 -6.77 -7.08
CA LEU A 555 -27.07 -6.56 -8.43
C LEU A 555 -25.92 -5.57 -8.35
N LYS A 556 -24.74 -5.98 -8.83
CA LYS A 556 -23.54 -5.18 -8.93
C LYS A 556 -23.10 -5.10 -10.38
N PHE A 557 -23.20 -3.93 -11.01
CA PHE A 557 -22.78 -3.71 -12.38
C PHE A 557 -21.50 -2.89 -12.44
N ILE A 558 -20.53 -3.38 -13.22
CA ILE A 558 -19.20 -2.80 -13.37
C ILE A 558 -18.92 -2.52 -14.84
N ILE A 559 -18.40 -1.33 -15.14
CA ILE A 559 -17.72 -1.02 -16.41
C ILE A 559 -16.28 -0.62 -16.06
N ALA A 560 -15.31 -1.28 -16.64
CA ALA A 560 -13.92 -1.09 -16.27
C ALA A 560 -12.95 -1.13 -17.46
N ARG A 561 -11.93 -0.28 -17.40
CA ARG A 561 -10.66 -0.48 -18.11
C ARG A 561 -9.72 -1.36 -17.28
N SER A 562 -9.65 -1.09 -15.99
CA SER A 562 -8.84 -1.80 -15.00
C SER A 562 -9.49 -1.62 -13.62
N TRP A 563 -10.31 -2.59 -13.21
CA TRP A 563 -10.97 -2.57 -11.89
C TRP A 563 -9.95 -2.77 -10.77
N PRO A 564 -10.08 -2.04 -9.64
CA PRO A 564 -11.14 -1.11 -9.30
C PRO A 564 -10.87 0.35 -9.71
N GLN A 565 -9.68 0.71 -10.17
CA GLN A 565 -9.21 2.09 -10.32
C GLN A 565 -9.83 2.84 -11.51
N ASN A 566 -9.68 2.29 -12.74
CA ASN A 566 -10.22 2.89 -13.95
C ASN A 566 -11.55 2.20 -14.27
N ALA A 567 -12.55 2.47 -13.43
CA ALA A 567 -13.84 1.79 -13.44
C ALA A 567 -14.95 2.65 -12.85
N ILE A 568 -16.18 2.33 -13.21
CA ILE A 568 -17.41 2.80 -12.59
C ILE A 568 -18.24 1.59 -12.15
N GLU A 569 -18.89 1.70 -11.00
CA GLU A 569 -19.58 0.59 -10.35
C GLU A 569 -20.84 1.08 -9.65
N ILE A 570 -21.95 0.33 -9.80
CA ILE A 570 -23.17 0.52 -9.03
C ILE A 570 -23.64 -0.79 -8.43
N GLU A 571 -24.20 -0.76 -7.23
CA GLU A 571 -24.79 -1.90 -6.54
C GLU A 571 -26.17 -1.55 -5.99
N THR A 572 -27.18 -2.43 -6.17
CA THR A 572 -28.52 -2.21 -5.60
C THR A 572 -28.48 -2.23 -4.08
N GLU A 573 -29.29 -1.39 -3.43
CA GLU A 573 -29.45 -1.45 -1.97
C GLU A 573 -30.25 -2.67 -1.53
N SER A 574 -31.22 -3.08 -2.34
CA SER A 574 -32.09 -4.24 -2.10
C SER A 574 -31.56 -5.49 -2.81
N THR A 575 -31.87 -6.65 -2.25
CA THR A 575 -31.55 -7.98 -2.80
C THR A 575 -32.56 -8.40 -3.87
N ILE A 576 -32.10 -9.23 -4.82
CA ILE A 576 -32.95 -9.91 -5.81
C ILE A 576 -33.46 -11.24 -5.21
N PRO A 577 -34.78 -11.52 -5.30
CA PRO A 577 -35.34 -12.74 -4.75
C PRO A 577 -34.88 -13.99 -5.50
N SER A 578 -34.52 -15.06 -4.79
CA SER A 578 -34.26 -16.36 -5.36
C SER A 578 -35.58 -17.12 -5.68
N GLY A 579 -35.55 -18.00 -6.67
CA GLY A 579 -36.70 -18.81 -7.05
C GLY A 579 -37.85 -18.04 -7.69
N LYS A 580 -37.58 -16.81 -8.16
CA LYS A 580 -38.56 -15.93 -8.81
C LYS A 580 -37.97 -15.22 -10.02
N TRP A 581 -38.70 -15.22 -11.11
CA TRP A 581 -38.38 -14.42 -12.27
C TRP A 581 -38.40 -12.91 -11.94
N THR A 582 -37.39 -12.21 -12.35
CA THR A 582 -37.25 -10.78 -12.13
C THR A 582 -36.71 -10.12 -13.41
N SER A 583 -37.41 -9.08 -13.88
CA SER A 583 -36.98 -8.28 -15.03
C SER A 583 -35.92 -7.27 -14.58
N ILE A 584 -34.80 -7.19 -15.30
CA ILE A 584 -33.69 -6.29 -15.04
C ILE A 584 -33.43 -5.45 -16.25
N THR A 585 -33.30 -4.13 -16.07
CA THR A 585 -32.79 -3.24 -17.11
C THR A 585 -31.64 -2.41 -16.58
N ILE A 586 -30.56 -2.32 -17.34
CA ILE A 586 -29.36 -1.54 -17.03
C ILE A 586 -29.24 -0.46 -18.09
N THR A 587 -28.99 0.79 -17.71
CA THR A 587 -28.74 1.88 -18.65
C THR A 587 -27.42 2.57 -18.35
N TYR A 588 -26.70 2.99 -19.39
CA TYR A 588 -25.45 3.74 -19.30
C TYR A 588 -25.45 4.87 -20.33
N ASP A 589 -25.11 6.09 -19.90
CA ASP A 589 -25.18 7.30 -20.74
C ASP A 589 -23.90 7.60 -21.53
N GLY A 590 -22.84 6.81 -21.42
CA GLY A 590 -21.57 7.01 -22.14
C GLY A 590 -20.67 8.11 -21.58
N LYS A 591 -20.95 8.67 -20.37
CA LYS A 591 -20.19 9.81 -19.84
C LYS A 591 -19.00 9.43 -18.97
N GLY A 592 -18.74 8.15 -18.74
CA GLY A 592 -17.59 7.67 -17.94
C GLY A 592 -17.74 7.90 -16.44
N LEU A 593 -18.95 8.20 -15.96
CA LEU A 593 -19.26 8.47 -14.55
C LEU A 593 -20.28 7.46 -14.02
N ALA A 594 -20.14 7.07 -12.76
CA ALA A 594 -21.10 6.17 -12.11
C ALA A 594 -22.51 6.78 -11.99
N SER A 595 -22.63 8.11 -12.02
CA SER A 595 -23.93 8.81 -12.05
C SER A 595 -24.73 8.55 -13.33
N GLY A 596 -24.06 8.19 -14.43
CA GLY A 596 -24.67 7.82 -15.71
C GLY A 596 -25.18 6.38 -15.78
N LEU A 597 -24.90 5.56 -14.75
CA LEU A 597 -25.39 4.18 -14.64
C LEU A 597 -26.68 4.13 -13.82
N ASN A 598 -27.69 3.37 -14.30
CA ASN A 598 -28.90 3.09 -13.54
C ASN A 598 -29.27 1.61 -13.67
N LEU A 599 -29.89 1.07 -12.61
CA LEU A 599 -30.48 -0.25 -12.55
C LEU A 599 -32.00 -0.14 -12.33
N PHE A 600 -32.76 -0.96 -13.06
CA PHE A 600 -34.19 -1.07 -12.92
C PHE A 600 -34.55 -2.52 -12.62
N VAL A 601 -35.46 -2.73 -11.69
CA VAL A 601 -35.95 -4.03 -11.26
C VAL A 601 -37.46 -4.04 -11.45
N ASN A 602 -37.96 -4.97 -12.26
CA ASN A 602 -39.39 -5.08 -12.61
C ASN A 602 -39.98 -3.75 -13.14
N GLY A 603 -39.18 -3.02 -13.95
CA GLY A 603 -39.60 -1.77 -14.56
C GLY A 603 -39.43 -0.53 -13.68
N GLU A 604 -39.08 -0.67 -12.42
CA GLU A 604 -38.89 0.43 -11.49
C GLU A 604 -37.41 0.71 -11.22
N LYS A 605 -37.05 1.99 -11.09
CA LYS A 605 -35.69 2.39 -10.81
C LYS A 605 -35.25 1.98 -9.40
N ALA A 606 -34.22 1.16 -9.31
CA ALA A 606 -33.68 0.68 -8.05
C ALA A 606 -32.75 1.72 -7.39
N PRO A 607 -32.86 1.95 -6.06
CA PRO A 607 -31.84 2.65 -5.32
C PRO A 607 -30.50 1.93 -5.38
N VAL A 608 -29.42 2.69 -5.65
CA VAL A 608 -28.07 2.11 -5.83
C VAL A 608 -27.01 2.87 -5.06
N LYS A 609 -26.08 2.12 -4.46
CA LYS A 609 -24.79 2.65 -4.01
C LYS A 609 -23.85 2.75 -5.20
N ARG A 610 -23.10 3.86 -5.32
CA ARG A 610 -22.12 4.11 -6.38
C ARG A 610 -20.73 4.03 -5.79
N SER A 611 -19.81 3.37 -6.49
CA SER A 611 -18.40 3.32 -6.14
C SER A 611 -17.54 3.33 -7.41
N GLY A 612 -16.40 4.00 -7.34
CA GLY A 612 -15.56 4.26 -8.50
C GLY A 612 -16.21 5.27 -9.46
N ASP A 613 -15.47 6.32 -9.82
CA ASP A 613 -15.97 7.38 -10.71
C ASP A 613 -14.83 7.89 -11.61
N GLN A 614 -14.02 6.94 -12.12
CA GLN A 614 -12.79 7.22 -12.83
C GLN A 614 -12.64 6.31 -14.07
N LEU A 615 -13.59 6.35 -14.97
CA LEU A 615 -13.49 5.63 -16.24
C LEU A 615 -13.11 6.59 -17.37
N TYR A 616 -11.83 6.63 -17.72
CA TYR A 616 -11.27 7.58 -18.68
C TYR A 616 -10.57 6.93 -19.89
N LYS A 617 -10.26 5.63 -19.86
CA LYS A 617 -9.66 4.89 -21.00
C LYS A 617 -10.65 3.92 -21.64
N SER A 618 -10.41 3.60 -22.91
CA SER A 618 -11.21 2.64 -23.68
C SER A 618 -11.29 1.27 -23.00
N ILE A 619 -12.48 0.70 -22.97
CA ILE A 619 -12.75 -0.65 -22.45
C ILE A 619 -12.73 -1.72 -23.54
N LEU A 620 -12.52 -1.33 -24.81
CA LEU A 620 -12.49 -2.25 -25.94
C LEU A 620 -11.28 -3.17 -25.87
N PHE A 621 -11.50 -4.42 -26.26
CA PHE A 621 -10.44 -5.41 -26.43
C PHE A 621 -9.58 -5.07 -27.65
N ASN A 622 -8.27 -5.20 -27.49
CA ASN A 622 -7.35 -5.14 -28.62
C ASN A 622 -7.36 -6.48 -29.34
N PRO A 623 -7.81 -6.55 -30.62
CA PRO A 623 -7.90 -7.82 -31.35
C PRO A 623 -6.55 -8.51 -31.59
N ASN A 624 -5.44 -7.76 -31.48
CA ASN A 624 -4.08 -8.27 -31.73
C ASN A 624 -3.37 -8.75 -30.44
N ILE A 625 -4.03 -8.68 -29.29
CA ILE A 625 -3.47 -9.11 -28.02
C ILE A 625 -4.24 -10.32 -27.53
N HIS A 626 -3.56 -11.43 -27.33
CA HIS A 626 -4.13 -12.59 -26.64
C HIS A 626 -4.43 -12.19 -25.18
N THR A 627 -5.69 -11.92 -24.91
CA THR A 627 -6.20 -11.73 -23.56
C THR A 627 -6.88 -13.02 -23.11
N TYR A 628 -6.81 -13.29 -21.83
CA TYR A 628 -7.52 -14.43 -21.23
C TYR A 628 -9.03 -14.16 -21.06
N GLY A 629 -9.55 -13.10 -21.65
CA GLY A 629 -10.95 -12.73 -21.70
C GLY A 629 -11.60 -13.12 -23.02
N PHE A 630 -12.90 -12.82 -23.12
CA PHE A 630 -13.68 -13.04 -24.33
C PHE A 630 -14.17 -11.72 -24.89
N ASP A 631 -13.82 -11.48 -26.12
CA ASP A 631 -14.47 -10.44 -26.91
C ASP A 631 -15.86 -10.93 -27.32
N GLY A 632 -16.86 -10.78 -26.45
CA GLY A 632 -18.23 -11.17 -26.64
C GLY A 632 -19.04 -11.30 -25.36
N PHE A 633 -20.34 -11.08 -25.44
CA PHE A 633 -21.25 -11.25 -24.30
C PHE A 633 -21.44 -12.73 -23.98
N ARG A 634 -21.33 -13.10 -22.71
CA ARG A 634 -21.42 -14.50 -22.24
C ARG A 634 -22.20 -14.65 -20.95
N ILE A 635 -22.81 -15.85 -20.79
CA ILE A 635 -23.47 -16.33 -19.57
C ILE A 635 -22.96 -17.72 -19.27
N GLY A 636 -22.90 -18.11 -17.99
CA GLY A 636 -22.49 -19.44 -17.52
C GLY A 636 -21.05 -19.48 -17.03
N PRO A 637 -20.47 -20.68 -16.77
CA PRO A 637 -19.13 -20.86 -16.24
C PRO A 637 -18.09 -20.29 -17.19
N GLN A 638 -17.70 -19.05 -16.93
CA GLN A 638 -16.67 -18.39 -17.70
C GLN A 638 -15.37 -18.42 -16.93
N HIS A 639 -14.32 -18.87 -17.61
CA HIS A 639 -12.92 -18.72 -17.24
C HIS A 639 -12.64 -18.44 -15.76
N LYS A 640 -12.67 -19.46 -14.93
CA LYS A 640 -12.13 -19.43 -13.56
C LYS A 640 -12.76 -18.38 -12.62
N PHE A 641 -13.89 -17.76 -12.97
CA PHE A 641 -14.76 -17.24 -11.92
C PHE A 641 -15.23 -18.41 -11.08
N LYS A 642 -14.95 -18.37 -9.79
CA LYS A 642 -15.28 -19.46 -8.88
C LYS A 642 -16.79 -19.72 -8.79
N THR A 643 -17.60 -18.66 -9.04
CA THR A 643 -19.04 -18.69 -8.95
C THR A 643 -19.69 -17.94 -10.10
N TYR A 644 -20.76 -18.51 -10.65
CA TYR A 644 -21.63 -17.94 -11.67
C TYR A 644 -23.07 -18.21 -11.30
N LEU A 645 -23.99 -17.39 -11.85
CA LEU A 645 -25.41 -17.57 -11.63
C LEU A 645 -25.86 -18.92 -12.20
N LYS A 646 -26.45 -19.77 -11.37
CA LYS A 646 -27.29 -20.88 -11.79
C LYS A 646 -28.75 -20.44 -11.79
N GLY A 647 -29.53 -20.93 -12.74
CA GLY A 647 -30.93 -20.54 -12.85
C GLY A 647 -31.34 -20.08 -14.25
N GLY A 648 -32.45 -19.39 -14.36
CA GLY A 648 -33.05 -18.98 -15.63
C GLY A 648 -32.55 -17.64 -16.15
N PHE A 649 -32.42 -17.52 -17.48
CA PHE A 649 -32.14 -16.31 -18.22
C PHE A 649 -33.02 -16.24 -19.45
N ASP A 650 -33.67 -15.08 -19.71
CA ASP A 650 -34.67 -14.95 -20.76
C ASP A 650 -34.79 -13.51 -21.30
N GLU A 651 -35.36 -13.34 -22.50
CA GLU A 651 -35.76 -12.07 -23.12
C GLU A 651 -34.63 -11.04 -23.23
N LEU A 652 -33.39 -11.48 -23.58
CA LEU A 652 -32.24 -10.56 -23.66
C LEU A 652 -32.38 -9.59 -24.82
N LYS A 653 -32.47 -8.30 -24.51
CA LYS A 653 -32.49 -7.17 -25.44
C LYS A 653 -31.32 -6.25 -25.20
N ILE A 654 -30.58 -5.86 -26.26
CA ILE A 654 -29.44 -4.96 -26.21
C ILE A 654 -29.73 -3.75 -27.10
N TYR A 655 -29.57 -2.57 -26.55
CA TYR A 655 -29.82 -1.29 -27.22
C TYR A 655 -28.54 -0.45 -27.30
N SER A 656 -28.32 0.24 -28.45
CA SER A 656 -27.26 1.23 -28.62
C SER A 656 -27.71 2.66 -28.25
N LYS A 657 -28.54 2.76 -27.22
CA LYS A 657 -29.08 4.03 -26.68
C LYS A 657 -29.41 3.85 -25.19
N VAL A 658 -29.61 4.96 -24.51
CA VAL A 658 -30.22 4.97 -23.15
C VAL A 658 -31.73 4.81 -23.31
N LEU A 659 -32.31 3.81 -22.67
CA LEU A 659 -33.76 3.71 -22.55
C LEU A 659 -34.25 4.65 -21.43
N THR A 660 -35.30 5.39 -21.70
CA THR A 660 -35.96 6.23 -20.67
C THR A 660 -36.86 5.38 -19.76
N GLU A 661 -37.21 5.91 -18.60
CA GLU A 661 -38.04 5.18 -17.61
C GLU A 661 -39.38 4.73 -18.18
N ILE A 662 -39.99 5.54 -19.07
CA ILE A 662 -41.28 5.17 -19.72
C ILE A 662 -41.11 4.05 -20.76
N GLU A 663 -39.99 4.00 -21.48
CA GLU A 663 -39.68 2.89 -22.41
C GLU A 663 -39.45 1.61 -21.62
N ILE A 664 -38.76 1.70 -20.46
CA ILE A 664 -38.50 0.57 -19.56
C ILE A 664 -39.80 0.03 -18.96
N ALA A 665 -40.69 0.90 -18.50
CA ALA A 665 -42.00 0.51 -18.00
C ALA A 665 -42.81 -0.25 -19.06
N TYR A 666 -42.79 0.21 -20.32
CA TYR A 666 -43.44 -0.48 -21.45
C TYR A 666 -42.77 -1.83 -21.77
N LEU A 667 -41.44 -1.92 -21.73
CA LEU A 667 -40.72 -3.18 -21.97
C LEU A 667 -41.02 -4.24 -20.90
N ASN A 668 -41.21 -3.80 -19.65
CA ASN A 668 -41.55 -4.69 -18.54
C ASN A 668 -43.03 -5.15 -18.59
N ASP A 669 -43.92 -4.28 -19.07
CA ASP A 669 -45.37 -4.56 -19.18
C ASP A 669 -45.89 -3.95 -20.48
N GLU A 670 -46.04 -4.79 -21.51
CA GLU A 670 -46.52 -4.32 -22.84
C GLU A 670 -47.96 -3.75 -22.78
N THR A 671 -48.73 -4.06 -21.73
CA THR A 671 -50.08 -3.50 -21.49
C THR A 671 -50.04 -2.15 -20.78
N PHE A 672 -48.86 -1.65 -20.40
CA PHE A 672 -48.69 -0.43 -19.62
C PHE A 672 -49.47 0.76 -20.18
N PHE A 673 -49.33 1.06 -21.46
CA PHE A 673 -50.05 2.17 -22.07
C PHE A 673 -51.55 1.95 -22.19
N ASP A 674 -52.01 0.75 -22.40
CA ASP A 674 -53.44 0.43 -22.45
C ASP A 674 -54.08 0.57 -21.06
N ARG A 675 -53.37 0.21 -20.01
CA ARG A 675 -53.78 0.43 -18.61
C ARG A 675 -53.85 1.93 -18.31
N LEU A 676 -52.87 2.72 -18.69
CA LEU A 676 -52.89 4.19 -18.50
C LEU A 676 -54.10 4.86 -19.23
N LYS A 677 -54.46 4.41 -20.43
CA LYS A 677 -55.61 4.88 -21.18
C LYS A 677 -56.93 4.54 -20.47
N LYS A 678 -57.08 3.25 -20.03
CA LYS A 678 -58.27 2.77 -19.36
C LYS A 678 -58.53 3.48 -18.01
N GLU A 679 -57.47 3.66 -17.23
CA GLU A 679 -57.57 4.31 -15.93
C GLU A 679 -57.56 5.86 -16.02
N LYS A 680 -57.36 6.45 -17.20
CA LYS A 680 -57.22 7.89 -17.44
C LYS A 680 -56.17 8.58 -16.56
N VAL A 681 -55.11 7.88 -16.17
CA VAL A 681 -54.09 8.35 -15.21
C VAL A 681 -52.77 8.78 -15.88
N TYR A 682 -52.71 8.83 -17.22
CA TYR A 682 -51.47 9.20 -17.94
C TYR A 682 -50.94 10.60 -17.60
N VAL A 683 -51.77 11.49 -17.04
CA VAL A 683 -51.35 12.83 -16.59
C VAL A 683 -50.33 12.68 -15.45
N ASN A 684 -50.46 11.67 -14.60
CA ASN A 684 -49.54 11.41 -13.48
C ASN A 684 -48.12 11.01 -13.96
N PHE A 685 -48.04 10.53 -15.22
CA PHE A 685 -46.79 10.15 -15.87
C PHE A 685 -46.21 11.23 -16.79
N LYS A 686 -46.81 12.44 -16.82
CA LYS A 686 -46.31 13.56 -17.64
C LYS A 686 -44.81 13.82 -17.52
N PRO A 687 -44.17 13.74 -16.34
CA PRO A 687 -42.72 13.89 -16.22
C PRO A 687 -41.94 12.86 -17.04
N LEU A 688 -42.34 11.58 -17.04
CA LEU A 688 -41.70 10.52 -17.81
C LEU A 688 -41.85 10.73 -19.32
N PHE A 689 -43.03 11.21 -19.79
CA PHE A 689 -43.21 11.60 -21.19
C PHE A 689 -42.33 12.77 -21.57
N ARG A 690 -42.14 13.74 -20.66
CA ARG A 690 -41.27 14.88 -20.87
C ARG A 690 -39.81 14.43 -21.02
N ASP A 691 -39.34 13.55 -20.11
CA ASP A 691 -37.99 13.01 -20.17
C ASP A 691 -37.74 12.27 -21.50
N PHE A 692 -38.71 11.44 -21.91
CA PHE A 692 -38.64 10.78 -23.23
C PHE A 692 -38.54 11.78 -24.40
N PHE A 693 -39.38 12.82 -24.38
CA PHE A 693 -39.38 13.86 -25.45
C PHE A 693 -38.03 14.56 -25.51
N VAL A 694 -37.54 15.01 -24.37
CA VAL A 694 -36.28 15.75 -24.25
C VAL A 694 -35.08 14.90 -24.72
N GLU A 695 -35.02 13.65 -24.31
CA GLU A 695 -33.90 12.77 -24.64
C GLU A 695 -33.95 12.23 -26.08
N ASN A 696 -35.15 12.08 -26.67
CA ASN A 696 -35.31 11.33 -27.88
C ASN A 696 -35.90 12.14 -29.08
N LEU A 697 -36.62 13.21 -28.83
CA LEU A 697 -37.33 13.94 -29.90
C LEU A 697 -36.84 15.37 -30.11
N ASP A 698 -36.28 16.02 -29.10
CA ASP A 698 -35.74 17.37 -29.25
C ASP A 698 -34.45 17.37 -30.09
N ASN A 699 -34.53 17.83 -31.32
CA ASN A 699 -33.41 17.81 -32.27
C ASN A 699 -32.22 18.68 -31.81
N LYS A 700 -32.47 19.76 -31.07
CA LYS A 700 -31.42 20.66 -30.61
C LYS A 700 -30.62 20.00 -29.49
N ILE A 701 -31.30 19.37 -28.54
CA ILE A 701 -30.67 18.60 -27.47
C ILE A 701 -29.89 17.42 -28.04
N LYS A 702 -30.47 16.67 -28.97
CA LYS A 702 -29.78 15.57 -29.67
C LYS A 702 -28.49 16.01 -30.35
N LYS A 703 -28.49 17.17 -31.01
CA LYS A 703 -27.27 17.72 -31.60
C LYS A 703 -26.21 18.04 -30.55
N LEU A 704 -26.60 18.68 -29.48
CA LEU A 704 -25.70 19.03 -28.37
C LEU A 704 -25.11 17.78 -27.69
N GLU A 705 -25.94 16.76 -27.42
CA GLU A 705 -25.47 15.48 -26.87
C GLU A 705 -24.52 14.74 -27.83
N ASN A 706 -24.76 14.77 -29.14
CA ASN A 706 -23.84 14.22 -30.14
C ASN A 706 -22.51 14.97 -30.17
N ASP A 707 -22.52 16.30 -30.07
CA ASP A 707 -21.30 17.12 -29.97
C ASP A 707 -20.53 16.81 -28.68
N PHE A 708 -21.23 16.68 -27.57
CA PHE A 708 -20.64 16.27 -26.28
C PHE A 708 -19.98 14.88 -26.39
N ASN A 709 -20.69 13.90 -26.95
CA ASN A 709 -20.14 12.54 -27.13
C ASN A 709 -18.93 12.53 -28.07
N ARG A 710 -18.90 13.38 -29.11
CA ARG A 710 -17.73 13.52 -29.98
C ARG A 710 -16.53 14.08 -29.23
N LEU A 711 -16.72 15.08 -28.36
CA LEU A 711 -15.65 15.60 -27.48
C LEU A 711 -15.15 14.54 -26.52
N ARG A 712 -16.06 13.76 -25.92
CA ARG A 712 -15.69 12.62 -25.05
C ARG A 712 -14.83 11.59 -25.80
N LYS A 713 -15.24 11.19 -27.00
CA LYS A 713 -14.44 10.28 -27.85
C LYS A 713 -13.07 10.85 -28.20
N ASN A 714 -12.96 12.16 -28.43
CA ASN A 714 -11.69 12.81 -28.69
C ASN A 714 -10.81 12.81 -27.43
N LEU A 715 -11.38 13.10 -26.25
CA LEU A 715 -10.66 13.04 -24.98
C LEU A 715 -10.09 11.63 -24.73
N THR A 716 -10.91 10.60 -24.92
CA THR A 716 -10.46 9.21 -24.79
C THR A 716 -9.31 8.87 -25.74
N LYS A 717 -9.37 9.32 -27.00
CA LYS A 717 -8.27 9.10 -27.96
C LYS A 717 -6.96 9.77 -27.55
N VAL A 718 -7.04 10.92 -26.86
CA VAL A 718 -5.84 11.60 -26.32
C VAL A 718 -5.30 10.86 -25.12
N ILE A 719 -6.16 10.43 -24.20
CA ILE A 719 -5.77 9.81 -22.93
C ILE A 719 -5.34 8.33 -23.09
N ASP A 720 -5.99 7.58 -23.99
CA ASP A 720 -5.78 6.12 -24.09
C ASP A 720 -4.32 5.68 -24.32
N PRO A 721 -3.52 6.35 -25.17
CA PRO A 721 -2.12 6.02 -25.38
C PRO A 721 -1.17 6.49 -24.27
N ILE A 722 -1.61 7.38 -23.36
CA ILE A 722 -0.75 7.92 -22.31
C ILE A 722 -0.37 6.82 -21.32
N PRO A 723 0.93 6.62 -21.03
CA PRO A 723 1.36 5.61 -20.06
C PRO A 723 0.93 5.98 -18.65
N GLU A 724 0.82 4.96 -17.80
CA GLU A 724 0.43 5.10 -16.40
C GLU A 724 1.51 4.56 -15.48
N LEU A 725 1.74 5.24 -14.36
CA LEU A 725 2.61 4.81 -13.28
C LEU A 725 1.77 4.42 -12.06
N MET A 726 2.07 3.28 -11.45
CA MET A 726 1.47 2.91 -10.16
C MET A 726 1.92 3.88 -9.05
N VAL A 727 0.96 4.45 -8.36
CA VAL A 727 1.17 5.43 -7.28
C VAL A 727 0.32 5.07 -6.06
N MET A 728 0.41 5.86 -5.00
CA MET A 728 -0.53 5.76 -3.89
C MET A 728 -1.82 6.52 -4.19
N GLY A 729 -2.89 6.05 -3.57
CA GLY A 729 -4.21 6.68 -3.55
C GLY A 729 -5.08 5.93 -2.56
N ASP A 730 -5.63 6.64 -1.60
CA ASP A 730 -6.39 6.06 -0.51
C ASP A 730 -7.89 5.96 -0.85
N ARG A 731 -8.57 5.01 -0.23
CA ARG A 731 -10.03 4.90 -0.26
C ARG A 731 -10.65 6.05 0.53
N SER A 732 -11.85 6.47 0.13
CA SER A 732 -12.65 7.45 0.88
C SER A 732 -13.10 6.92 2.26
N GLU A 733 -13.40 5.62 2.34
CA GLU A 733 -13.71 4.92 3.59
C GLU A 733 -12.49 4.11 4.02
N ALA A 734 -12.03 4.33 5.26
CA ALA A 734 -10.89 3.62 5.82
C ALA A 734 -11.15 2.11 5.87
N ARG A 735 -10.16 1.32 5.45
CA ARG A 735 -10.20 -0.13 5.56
C ARG A 735 -9.85 -0.55 6.99
N PRO A 736 -10.67 -1.37 7.68
CA PRO A 736 -10.33 -1.91 8.99
C PRO A 736 -8.98 -2.63 8.96
N THR A 737 -8.17 -2.44 9.98
CA THR A 737 -6.87 -3.10 10.14
C THR A 737 -6.90 -3.89 11.44
N HIS A 738 -6.47 -5.15 11.37
CA HIS A 738 -6.45 -6.06 12.52
C HIS A 738 -5.06 -6.60 12.75
N VAL A 739 -4.75 -6.89 14.00
CA VAL A 739 -3.62 -7.75 14.33
C VAL A 739 -3.89 -9.14 13.78
N LEU A 740 -2.95 -9.71 13.02
CA LEU A 740 -3.10 -11.04 12.42
C LEU A 740 -2.42 -12.10 13.30
N ASN A 741 -3.13 -13.19 13.58
CA ASN A 741 -2.55 -14.29 14.33
C ASN A 741 -1.36 -14.89 13.60
N ARG A 742 -0.15 -14.74 14.12
CA ARG A 742 1.11 -15.17 13.48
C ARG A 742 1.28 -14.66 12.04
N GLY A 743 0.73 -13.50 11.73
CA GLY A 743 0.81 -12.91 10.39
C GLY A 743 -0.10 -13.54 9.33
N VAL A 744 -1.01 -14.44 9.71
CA VAL A 744 -1.91 -15.15 8.77
C VAL A 744 -3.08 -14.25 8.39
N TYR A 745 -3.21 -13.90 7.12
CA TYR A 745 -4.21 -12.95 6.60
C TYR A 745 -5.67 -13.33 6.91
N SER A 746 -5.96 -14.61 7.01
CA SER A 746 -7.32 -15.14 7.29
C SER A 746 -7.67 -15.27 8.76
N GLU A 747 -6.74 -14.91 9.67
CA GLU A 747 -6.92 -15.02 11.12
C GLU A 747 -6.82 -13.63 11.81
N PRO A 748 -7.79 -12.73 11.57
CA PRO A 748 -7.80 -11.41 12.21
C PRO A 748 -8.12 -11.55 13.70
N ARG A 749 -7.45 -10.69 14.53
CA ARG A 749 -7.67 -10.50 15.96
C ARG A 749 -8.26 -9.11 16.20
N GLU A 750 -7.83 -8.44 17.27
CA GLU A 750 -8.28 -7.08 17.61
C GLU A 750 -8.02 -6.07 16.49
N GLU A 751 -8.95 -5.16 16.30
CA GLU A 751 -8.81 -4.03 15.39
C GLU A 751 -7.80 -3.02 15.96
N VAL A 752 -7.01 -2.43 15.06
CA VAL A 752 -6.02 -1.39 15.39
C VAL A 752 -6.17 -0.20 14.46
N PHE A 753 -5.69 0.95 14.93
CA PHE A 753 -5.76 2.23 14.24
C PHE A 753 -4.37 2.80 14.01
N PRO A 754 -4.19 3.74 13.06
CA PRO A 754 -2.91 4.39 12.78
C PRO A 754 -2.25 4.95 14.05
N ASN A 755 -1.08 4.40 14.38
CA ASN A 755 -0.26 4.80 15.52
C ASN A 755 1.21 4.41 15.29
N THR A 756 2.13 4.93 16.10
CA THR A 756 3.58 4.67 16.02
C THR A 756 4.09 4.00 17.30
N PRO A 757 5.22 3.25 17.24
CA PRO A 757 5.79 2.63 18.43
C PRO A 757 6.20 3.65 19.49
N GLU A 758 5.59 3.56 20.68
CA GLU A 758 5.84 4.49 21.79
C GLU A 758 7.31 4.49 22.24
N ALA A 759 8.01 3.38 22.10
CA ALA A 759 9.43 3.26 22.41
C ALA A 759 10.34 4.13 21.52
N ILE A 760 9.87 4.52 20.34
CA ILE A 760 10.57 5.46 19.44
C ILE A 760 10.09 6.87 19.73
N LEU A 761 8.83 7.14 19.47
CA LEU A 761 8.19 8.43 19.70
C LEU A 761 6.66 8.27 19.58
N ASN A 762 5.91 8.78 20.55
CA ASN A 762 4.45 8.80 20.49
C ASN A 762 3.94 9.57 19.29
N PHE A 763 2.87 9.06 18.66
CA PHE A 763 2.20 9.77 17.59
C PHE A 763 1.41 10.97 18.16
N ASP A 764 1.68 12.18 17.67
CA ASP A 764 0.96 13.37 18.10
C ASP A 764 -0.48 13.31 17.59
N SER A 765 -1.45 13.43 18.49
CA SER A 765 -2.88 13.40 18.18
C SER A 765 -3.36 14.53 17.24
N LYS A 766 -2.55 15.58 17.08
CA LYS A 766 -2.81 16.70 16.15
C LYS A 766 -2.48 16.35 14.71
N LEU A 767 -1.66 15.32 14.48
CA LEU A 767 -1.31 14.89 13.14
C LEU A 767 -2.46 14.09 12.50
N PRO A 768 -2.68 14.22 11.19
CA PRO A 768 -3.67 13.41 10.50
C PRO A 768 -3.30 11.92 10.56
N LYS A 769 -4.28 11.06 10.88
CA LYS A 769 -4.09 9.60 10.98
C LYS A 769 -4.00 8.94 9.61
N ASN A 770 -3.09 9.39 8.78
CA ASN A 770 -2.80 8.90 7.44
C ASN A 770 -1.30 8.99 7.12
N ARG A 771 -0.89 8.66 5.92
CA ARG A 771 0.52 8.67 5.47
C ARG A 771 1.20 10.05 5.59
N LEU A 772 0.44 11.14 5.45
CA LEU A 772 0.99 12.49 5.63
C LEU A 772 1.37 12.75 7.08
N GLY A 773 0.52 12.37 8.04
CA GLY A 773 0.85 12.48 9.45
C GLY A 773 2.03 11.58 9.84
N LEU A 774 2.14 10.38 9.24
CA LEU A 774 3.30 9.51 9.45
C LEU A 774 4.59 10.15 8.91
N ALA A 775 4.56 10.81 7.76
CA ALA A 775 5.69 11.56 7.22
C ALA A 775 6.09 12.74 8.13
N GLN A 776 5.12 13.47 8.66
CA GLN A 776 5.36 14.56 9.60
C GLN A 776 5.95 14.06 10.92
N TRP A 777 5.50 12.91 11.42
CA TRP A 777 6.07 12.27 12.62
C TRP A 777 7.55 11.90 12.46
N LEU A 778 7.99 11.48 11.26
CA LEU A 778 9.39 11.19 10.99
C LEU A 778 10.30 12.40 11.22
N PHE A 779 9.81 13.61 10.92
CA PHE A 779 10.57 14.85 11.02
C PHE A 779 10.28 15.66 12.30
N ASP A 780 9.59 15.04 13.28
CA ASP A 780 9.55 15.63 14.62
C ASP A 780 10.98 15.71 15.18
N LYS A 781 11.33 16.86 15.77
CA LYS A 781 12.66 17.11 16.34
C LYS A 781 13.06 16.13 17.45
N LYS A 782 12.08 15.44 18.04
CA LYS A 782 12.29 14.42 19.05
C LYS A 782 12.51 13.02 18.47
N ASN A 783 12.29 12.83 17.14
CA ASN A 783 12.51 11.54 16.52
C ASN A 783 14.00 11.20 16.54
N PRO A 784 14.41 10.14 17.23
CA PRO A 784 15.81 9.84 17.43
C PRO A 784 16.48 9.14 16.22
N LEU A 785 15.70 8.61 15.26
CA LEU A 785 16.18 7.65 14.26
C LEU A 785 16.37 8.27 12.89
N THR A 786 15.40 9.03 12.40
CA THR A 786 15.33 9.45 10.97
C THR A 786 16.60 10.15 10.50
N ALA A 787 17.10 11.12 11.26
CA ALA A 787 18.33 11.85 10.90
C ALA A 787 19.57 10.94 10.96
N ARG A 788 19.70 10.12 12.00
CA ARG A 788 20.81 9.17 12.15
C ARG A 788 20.89 8.17 10.99
N VAL A 789 19.76 7.65 10.56
CA VAL A 789 19.69 6.69 9.43
C VAL A 789 20.20 7.34 8.15
N PHE A 790 19.71 8.52 7.83
CA PHE A 790 20.12 9.23 6.62
C PHE A 790 21.60 9.61 6.65
N VAL A 791 22.06 10.21 7.75
CA VAL A 791 23.48 10.58 7.95
C VAL A 791 24.38 9.35 7.81
N ASN A 792 24.02 8.23 8.42
CA ASN A 792 24.81 7.00 8.36
C ASN A 792 24.93 6.46 6.92
N ARG A 793 23.85 6.55 6.09
CA ARG A 793 23.89 6.15 4.67
C ARG A 793 24.77 7.07 3.85
N ILE A 794 24.68 8.41 4.04
CA ILE A 794 25.55 9.36 3.36
C ILE A 794 27.01 9.12 3.75
N TRP A 795 27.28 8.85 5.03
CA TRP A 795 28.62 8.51 5.50
C TRP A 795 29.15 7.25 4.82
N GLN A 796 28.33 6.18 4.76
CA GLN A 796 28.71 4.93 4.08
C GLN A 796 29.04 5.18 2.60
N MET A 797 28.27 6.01 1.90
CA MET A 797 28.52 6.35 0.50
C MET A 797 29.91 6.95 0.29
N HIS A 798 30.33 7.87 1.17
CA HIS A 798 31.60 8.57 1.03
C HIS A 798 32.80 7.76 1.55
N PHE A 799 32.60 6.96 2.59
CA PHE A 799 33.68 6.26 3.30
C PHE A 799 33.65 4.74 3.18
N GLY A 800 32.70 4.19 2.43
CA GLY A 800 32.56 2.75 2.15
C GLY A 800 31.95 1.93 3.29
N LYS A 801 32.00 2.46 4.53
CA LYS A 801 31.38 1.83 5.72
C LYS A 801 30.70 2.92 6.55
N GLY A 802 29.48 2.64 7.03
CA GLY A 802 28.73 3.55 7.89
C GLY A 802 29.42 3.81 9.23
N LEU A 803 29.02 4.88 9.92
CA LEU A 803 29.40 5.13 11.33
C LEU A 803 28.93 3.96 12.22
N THR A 804 27.76 3.41 11.92
CA THR A 804 27.38 2.05 12.27
C THR A 804 27.33 1.19 11.01
N SER A 805 27.86 -0.03 11.08
CA SER A 805 28.03 -0.89 9.90
C SER A 805 26.70 -1.55 9.44
N THR A 806 25.70 -1.64 10.31
CA THR A 806 24.35 -2.13 10.00
C THR A 806 23.44 -0.97 9.67
N THR A 807 23.43 -0.54 8.42
CA THR A 807 22.72 0.69 8.00
C THR A 807 21.20 0.58 8.09
N ASP A 808 20.65 -0.62 8.01
CA ASP A 808 19.22 -0.92 8.04
C ASP A 808 18.74 -1.43 9.40
N ASP A 809 19.67 -1.58 10.36
CA ASP A 809 19.39 -2.02 11.73
C ASP A 809 20.24 -1.25 12.74
N LEU A 810 19.62 -0.25 13.36
CA LEU A 810 20.12 0.51 14.51
C LEU A 810 19.56 -0.01 15.83
N GLY A 811 18.80 -1.10 15.79
CA GLY A 811 18.21 -1.74 16.95
C GLY A 811 19.22 -2.51 17.82
N SER A 812 18.70 -3.28 18.76
CA SER A 812 19.50 -4.00 19.75
C SER A 812 20.44 -5.07 19.16
N GLN A 813 20.18 -5.54 17.93
CA GLN A 813 21.04 -6.47 17.20
C GLN A 813 21.98 -5.77 16.21
N GLY A 814 21.78 -4.48 15.99
CA GLY A 814 22.62 -3.66 15.11
C GLY A 814 24.00 -3.41 15.70
N ALA A 815 24.96 -3.12 14.82
CA ALA A 815 26.31 -2.78 15.23
C ALA A 815 26.34 -1.42 15.95
N LEU A 816 27.16 -1.31 16.97
CA LEU A 816 27.37 -0.04 17.67
C LEU A 816 28.10 0.97 16.78
N PRO A 817 27.77 2.27 16.88
CA PRO A 817 28.45 3.30 16.12
C PRO A 817 29.91 3.44 16.58
N ASN A 818 30.82 3.49 15.59
CA ASN A 818 32.23 3.68 15.88
C ASN A 818 32.56 5.08 16.44
N TYR A 819 31.73 6.06 16.14
CA TYR A 819 31.83 7.46 16.55
C TYR A 819 30.44 7.98 16.95
N PRO A 820 29.90 7.59 18.12
CA PRO A 820 28.55 7.95 18.54
C PRO A 820 28.35 9.47 18.64
N GLU A 821 29.33 10.20 19.26
CA GLU A 821 29.26 11.66 19.35
C GLU A 821 29.25 12.35 17.97
N LEU A 822 29.98 11.80 16.99
CA LEU A 822 29.99 12.31 15.62
C LEU A 822 28.68 12.06 14.91
N LEU A 823 28.11 10.85 15.07
CA LEU A 823 26.80 10.52 14.50
C LEU A 823 25.72 11.48 14.99
N ASP A 824 25.67 11.70 16.32
CA ASP A 824 24.72 12.65 16.92
C ASP A 824 24.96 14.11 16.50
N TRP A 825 26.22 14.51 16.35
CA TRP A 825 26.58 15.87 15.91
C TRP A 825 26.19 16.15 14.45
N LEU A 826 26.21 15.13 13.60
CA LEU A 826 25.79 15.22 12.19
C LEU A 826 24.27 15.12 12.02
N SER A 827 23.58 14.48 12.98
CA SER A 827 22.12 14.25 12.95
C SER A 827 21.35 15.45 13.49
#